data_c4a4521a0632915086d74ccce0bd428e
#
_entry.id   c4a4521a0632915086d74ccce0bd428e
#
_cell.length_a   1.000
_cell.length_b   1.000
_cell.length_c   1.000
_cell.angle_alpha   90.00
_cell.angle_beta   90.00
_cell.angle_gamma   90.00
#
_symmetry.space_group_name_H-M   'P 1'
#
loop_
_entity.id
_entity.type
_entity.pdbx_description
1 polymer ?
#
loop_
_entity_poly.entity_id
_entity_poly.type
_entity_poly.pdbx_seq_one_letter_code
_entity_poly.pdbx_strand_id
1 'polypeptide(L)'
;MNRCFLYHGVNSWIILLLLLNLICFSSGCKKKFLDTGELPLNYSGFVLLAEKYYDNNQLDSAYYYLLKIKNFFPVPPRNLDSTMVGLPNTLMGFYFEDMNQPDSALFYHKMAYQDRILYFGENHPETSKSINNLGLLFQRYSEYNTAEEYFTKAISLVKDHQLYQKEYLKYTLNLSNNYYLVKNFNTSLKLLNNLSFNKEDENVGNIYLAKANNYMSLKDFHKAIYFLNKAYPLFDKNLIRKAQLANNLGNAYSNVNQEAKALFYYKKALETRKTSPNITNNELGEIHGNISSSYLKLNELKKASFHLEQAKKYYLKNNPVNQLALSNIEEIIGQYHIMKFDIESAIKSYEQSQFLHDSILNTPSVESGNRYLTLANLYMQPPFRDTFKGLFYLKKVNKAGSKLLQLEALLLTTSILINHKKYSEAKINLKEILEFESQINFENPIKQIEIKLQIATFYVNLDDIGKARYINHQANKFMNELSIKNDIHYYRNLLKYELIEIQCFLKEQKDSMASIKANDNYQWIDSMQSNKPFLKKDRIINEIKSSFIDYYFIAKSDDKKALLSSFYFPYNINKYPKSKPNSLFIRYKVIQDKIIIWTEINGKKDVFLRKMANPLDKSILSIRNAIREMPSAGEKSKVNYKDIYRVLIEKLSSSLLPDIPLETESILFFPDQILSILPFEILVHPKDPKKRLIEKYSISYHFITFPGIHKPKKVLRRKILAFSPDFQKDSRGFANLKYSETEIKKISEYYPTVAFKKDDASVKNFIKEAPAYEWIHLATHSDPNLNSEEGGALIFSENIHKNEPSILYANEIISLKIRANLVVLSACQSSIGQYTPTQGMNSIAQAFLNAGAQSVVTSLWQVDDRSTAQFMEIFYYYLSKGYTKNKALQFTKKKMMNKMPYYWAPFILMGETGDI
;
A
#
# COMPACT_ATOMS: atom_id res chain seq x y z
N MET A 1 51.83 -29.95 -20.31
CA MET A 1 51.41 -30.89 -21.41
C MET A 1 49.91 -30.85 -21.52
N ASN A 2 49.38 -30.73 -22.71
CA ASN A 2 48.01 -30.64 -23.20
C ASN A 2 47.52 -29.22 -23.50
N ARG A 3 48.18 -28.62 -24.52
CA ARG A 3 47.58 -27.66 -25.44
C ARG A 3 47.99 -28.11 -26.82
N CYS A 4 47.12 -28.81 -27.52
CA CYS A 4 47.17 -29.08 -28.98
C CYS A 4 46.12 -30.16 -29.26
N PHE A 5 44.89 -29.77 -29.53
CA PHE A 5 43.89 -30.53 -30.28
C PHE A 5 42.58 -29.78 -30.24
N LEU A 6 42.41 -28.77 -31.09
CA LEU A 6 41.11 -28.21 -31.46
C LEU A 6 41.30 -27.18 -32.62
N TYR A 7 41.80 -27.67 -33.73
CA TYR A 7 41.87 -26.82 -34.94
C TYR A 7 41.59 -27.58 -36.28
N HIS A 8 40.83 -28.68 -36.21
CA HIS A 8 40.44 -29.38 -37.45
C HIS A 8 38.97 -29.76 -37.56
N GLY A 9 38.08 -29.27 -36.64
CA GLY A 9 36.65 -29.61 -36.67
C GLY A 9 35.72 -28.53 -37.21
N VAL A 10 36.18 -27.29 -37.33
CA VAL A 10 35.28 -26.14 -37.63
C VAL A 10 35.00 -25.96 -39.11
N ASN A 11 35.95 -26.33 -39.97
CA ASN A 11 35.79 -26.14 -41.42
C ASN A 11 34.81 -27.13 -42.08
N SER A 12 34.58 -28.31 -41.53
CA SER A 12 33.68 -29.31 -42.09
C SER A 12 32.21 -29.02 -41.81
N TRP A 13 31.91 -28.37 -40.66
CA TRP A 13 30.55 -27.99 -40.30
C TRP A 13 30.07 -26.76 -41.04
N ILE A 14 30.95 -25.82 -41.35
CA ILE A 14 30.63 -24.64 -42.15
C ILE A 14 30.32 -25.01 -43.61
N ILE A 15 31.01 -25.96 -44.17
CA ILE A 15 30.72 -26.46 -45.52
C ILE A 15 29.44 -27.29 -45.55
N LEU A 16 29.13 -28.05 -44.49
CA LEU A 16 27.89 -28.81 -44.39
C LEU A 16 26.66 -27.90 -44.15
N LEU A 17 26.80 -26.82 -43.41
CA LEU A 17 25.77 -25.79 -43.21
C LEU A 17 25.54 -24.96 -44.49
N LEU A 18 26.58 -24.70 -45.29
CA LEU A 18 26.45 -24.05 -46.60
C LEU A 18 25.80 -24.98 -47.64
N LEU A 19 26.06 -26.29 -47.58
CA LEU A 19 25.43 -27.29 -48.47
C LEU A 19 23.96 -27.57 -48.03
N LEU A 20 23.63 -27.57 -46.75
CA LEU A 20 22.27 -27.71 -46.23
C LEU A 20 21.41 -26.50 -46.56
N ASN A 21 21.97 -25.30 -46.54
CA ASN A 21 21.26 -24.08 -47.00
C ASN A 21 21.01 -24.10 -48.53
N LEU A 22 21.86 -24.72 -49.34
CA LEU A 22 21.64 -24.86 -50.80
C LEU A 22 20.58 -25.91 -51.12
N ILE A 23 20.36 -26.92 -50.28
CA ILE A 23 19.37 -27.98 -50.48
C ILE A 23 17.98 -27.54 -49.97
N CYS A 24 17.89 -26.67 -48.97
CA CYS A 24 16.62 -26.08 -48.54
C CYS A 24 16.04 -25.03 -49.51
N PHE A 25 16.87 -24.50 -50.41
CA PHE A 25 16.38 -23.54 -51.44
C PHE A 25 15.77 -24.18 -52.67
N SER A 26 15.85 -25.54 -52.82
CA SER A 26 15.35 -26.22 -54.02
C SER A 26 13.97 -26.85 -53.92
N SER A 27 13.37 -26.89 -52.74
CA SER A 27 12.03 -27.46 -52.59
C SER A 27 11.19 -26.69 -51.53
N GLY A 28 10.45 -25.71 -51.95
CA GLY A 28 9.25 -25.33 -51.23
C GLY A 28 8.92 -23.88 -50.96
N CYS A 29 9.71 -22.89 -51.33
CA CYS A 29 9.32 -21.46 -51.18
C CYS A 29 9.20 -20.73 -52.51
N LYS A 30 8.49 -21.32 -53.46
CA LYS A 30 7.98 -20.60 -54.62
C LYS A 30 6.50 -20.30 -54.42
N LYS A 31 6.18 -19.35 -53.53
CA LYS A 31 4.87 -18.71 -53.58
C LYS A 31 4.90 -17.33 -52.94
N LYS A 32 4.65 -16.31 -53.76
CA LYS A 32 4.34 -14.92 -53.49
C LYS A 32 5.49 -13.98 -53.12
N PHE A 33 6.38 -13.74 -54.06
CA PHE A 33 6.88 -12.37 -54.23
C PHE A 33 6.21 -11.78 -55.44
N LEU A 34 5.26 -10.88 -55.21
CA LEU A 34 4.65 -10.05 -56.25
C LEU A 34 5.72 -9.15 -56.85
N ASP A 35 6.00 -9.33 -58.14
CA ASP A 35 6.68 -8.37 -58.98
C ASP A 35 5.90 -7.06 -58.95
N THR A 36 6.40 -6.09 -58.14
CA THR A 36 6.05 -4.70 -58.40
C THR A 36 7.08 -4.16 -59.37
N GLY A 37 6.69 -4.12 -60.61
CA GLY A 37 7.45 -3.48 -61.68
C GLY A 37 7.83 -2.06 -61.31
N GLU A 38 8.99 -1.60 -61.88
CA GLU A 38 9.49 -0.25 -61.93
C GLU A 38 10.34 0.21 -60.75
N LEU A 39 11.53 -0.40 -60.61
CA LEU A 39 12.76 0.35 -60.29
C LEU A 39 13.92 -0.33 -60.99
N PRO A 40 14.85 0.38 -61.69
CA PRO A 40 16.08 -0.26 -62.15
C PRO A 40 16.82 -0.76 -60.92
N LEU A 41 16.96 -2.07 -60.82
CA LEU A 41 17.59 -2.77 -59.70
C LEU A 41 19.11 -2.51 -59.70
N ASN A 42 19.48 -1.26 -59.42
CA ASN A 42 20.84 -0.82 -59.18
C ASN A 42 21.18 -1.00 -57.67
N TYR A 43 22.40 -0.79 -57.29
CA TYR A 43 22.87 -0.87 -55.90
C TYR A 43 21.99 -0.08 -54.94
N SER A 44 21.72 1.19 -55.25
CA SER A 44 20.90 2.06 -54.39
C SER A 44 19.47 1.55 -54.22
N GLY A 45 18.87 1.01 -55.28
CA GLY A 45 17.52 0.45 -55.19
C GLY A 45 17.43 -0.77 -54.27
N PHE A 46 18.42 -1.65 -54.31
CA PHE A 46 18.48 -2.78 -53.34
C PHE A 46 18.71 -2.32 -51.91
N VAL A 47 19.56 -1.32 -51.67
CA VAL A 47 19.81 -0.75 -50.31
C VAL A 47 18.52 -0.16 -49.76
N LEU A 48 17.80 0.67 -50.51
CA LEU A 48 16.53 1.26 -50.08
C LEU A 48 15.45 0.22 -49.82
N LEU A 49 15.40 -0.86 -50.60
CA LEU A 49 14.47 -1.96 -50.34
C LEU A 49 14.84 -2.72 -49.07
N ALA A 50 16.11 -3.00 -48.86
CA ALA A 50 16.59 -3.66 -47.64
C ALA A 50 16.25 -2.82 -46.40
N GLU A 51 16.52 -1.52 -46.43
CA GLU A 51 16.19 -0.59 -45.33
C GLU A 51 14.68 -0.55 -45.10
N LYS A 52 13.87 -0.37 -46.17
CA LYS A 52 12.39 -0.35 -46.06
C LYS A 52 11.83 -1.62 -45.45
N TYR A 53 12.32 -2.80 -45.86
CA TYR A 53 11.86 -4.07 -45.29
C TYR A 53 12.34 -4.24 -43.82
N TYR A 54 13.54 -3.78 -43.51
CA TYR A 54 14.06 -3.80 -42.16
C TYR A 54 13.22 -2.92 -41.21
N ASP A 55 12.92 -1.69 -41.61
CA ASP A 55 12.10 -0.74 -40.86
C ASP A 55 10.67 -1.24 -40.65
N ASN A 56 10.15 -2.04 -41.59
CA ASN A 56 8.84 -2.70 -41.47
C ASN A 56 8.90 -4.03 -40.70
N ASN A 57 10.03 -4.36 -40.05
CA ASN A 57 10.25 -5.61 -39.30
C ASN A 57 10.05 -6.89 -40.16
N GLN A 58 10.34 -6.81 -41.43
CA GLN A 58 10.30 -7.92 -42.41
C GLN A 58 11.72 -8.44 -42.63
N LEU A 59 12.29 -9.03 -41.58
CA LEU A 59 13.72 -9.35 -41.50
C LEU A 59 14.20 -10.30 -42.64
N ASP A 60 13.41 -11.32 -42.99
CA ASP A 60 13.76 -12.25 -44.05
C ASP A 60 13.85 -11.55 -45.44
N SER A 61 12.94 -10.63 -45.69
CA SER A 61 12.92 -9.82 -46.91
C SER A 61 14.10 -8.84 -46.96
N ALA A 62 14.39 -8.20 -45.84
CA ALA A 62 15.56 -7.33 -45.72
C ALA A 62 16.86 -8.11 -45.97
N TYR A 63 17.01 -9.25 -45.33
CA TYR A 63 18.17 -10.12 -45.54
C TYR A 63 18.34 -10.60 -46.98
N TYR A 64 17.24 -10.96 -47.64
CA TYR A 64 17.27 -11.34 -49.06
C TYR A 64 17.85 -10.24 -49.93
N TYR A 65 17.43 -8.98 -49.76
CA TYR A 65 17.96 -7.86 -50.51
C TYR A 65 19.40 -7.53 -50.14
N LEU A 66 19.80 -7.67 -48.90
CA LEU A 66 21.19 -7.52 -48.45
C LEU A 66 22.11 -8.57 -49.07
N LEU A 67 21.66 -9.82 -49.19
CA LEU A 67 22.40 -10.87 -49.93
C LEU A 67 22.52 -10.55 -51.41
N LYS A 68 21.50 -10.00 -52.03
CA LYS A 68 21.58 -9.54 -53.45
C LYS A 68 22.63 -8.45 -53.63
N ILE A 69 22.71 -7.49 -52.71
CA ILE A 69 23.75 -6.47 -52.75
C ILE A 69 25.13 -7.11 -52.71
N LYS A 70 25.35 -8.02 -51.77
CA LYS A 70 26.63 -8.70 -51.60
C LYS A 70 27.02 -9.52 -52.84
N ASN A 71 26.06 -10.19 -53.46
CA ASN A 71 26.32 -11.07 -54.58
C ASN A 71 26.52 -10.33 -55.91
N PHE A 72 25.73 -9.28 -56.17
CA PHE A 72 25.78 -8.53 -57.43
C PHE A 72 26.73 -7.33 -57.42
N PHE A 73 27.04 -6.82 -56.22
CA PHE A 73 27.90 -5.64 -56.05
C PHE A 73 28.92 -5.91 -54.92
N PRO A 74 29.87 -6.83 -55.15
CA PRO A 74 30.89 -7.16 -54.14
C PRO A 74 31.80 -5.97 -53.78
N VAL A 75 31.85 -4.98 -54.65
CA VAL A 75 32.50 -3.67 -54.42
C VAL A 75 31.47 -2.59 -54.64
N PRO A 76 31.25 -1.68 -53.70
CA PRO A 76 30.32 -0.56 -53.84
C PRO A 76 30.71 0.34 -55.06
N PRO A 77 29.74 0.92 -55.74
CA PRO A 77 30.00 1.85 -56.87
C PRO A 77 30.81 3.07 -56.39
N ARG A 78 31.70 3.59 -57.26
CA ARG A 78 32.55 4.74 -56.93
C ARG A 78 31.80 6.03 -56.74
N ASN A 79 30.64 6.20 -57.36
CA ASN A 79 29.77 7.37 -57.25
C ASN A 79 28.55 7.10 -56.35
N LEU A 80 28.81 6.58 -55.15
CA LEU A 80 27.76 6.25 -54.20
C LEU A 80 27.29 7.52 -53.49
N ASP A 81 25.97 7.60 -53.24
CA ASP A 81 25.46 8.62 -52.32
C ASP A 81 26.09 8.42 -50.92
N SER A 82 26.58 9.52 -50.35
CA SER A 82 27.26 9.49 -49.06
C SER A 82 26.46 8.85 -47.93
N THR A 83 25.10 8.93 -47.99
CA THR A 83 24.18 8.34 -47.01
C THR A 83 24.16 6.81 -47.08
N MET A 84 24.53 6.23 -48.22
CA MET A 84 24.53 4.77 -48.41
C MET A 84 25.86 4.08 -48.08
N VAL A 85 26.90 4.87 -47.79
CA VAL A 85 28.20 4.32 -47.43
C VAL A 85 28.13 3.55 -46.11
N GLY A 86 28.49 2.25 -46.18
CA GLY A 86 28.46 1.33 -45.04
C GLY A 86 27.04 0.97 -44.55
N LEU A 87 25.97 1.44 -45.23
CA LEU A 87 24.58 1.14 -44.82
C LEU A 87 24.23 -0.35 -44.96
N PRO A 88 24.55 -1.05 -46.08
CA PRO A 88 24.30 -2.48 -46.16
C PRO A 88 24.92 -3.32 -45.07
N ASN A 89 26.22 -3.06 -44.74
CA ASN A 89 26.87 -3.72 -43.63
C ASN A 89 26.31 -3.32 -42.28
N THR A 90 25.84 -2.07 -42.11
CA THR A 90 25.10 -1.64 -40.88
C THR A 90 23.80 -2.44 -40.72
N LEU A 91 23.00 -2.60 -41.79
CA LEU A 91 21.75 -3.37 -41.76
C LEU A 91 21.99 -4.85 -41.52
N MET A 92 23.06 -5.42 -42.09
CA MET A 92 23.47 -6.79 -41.78
C MET A 92 23.86 -6.96 -40.32
N GLY A 93 24.57 -5.99 -39.74
CA GLY A 93 24.90 -5.98 -38.32
C GLY A 93 23.65 -6.01 -37.46
N PHE A 94 22.69 -5.14 -37.70
CA PHE A 94 21.42 -5.13 -36.98
C PHE A 94 20.58 -6.41 -37.18
N TYR A 95 20.57 -6.97 -38.42
CA TYR A 95 19.92 -8.25 -38.65
C TYR A 95 20.47 -9.37 -37.77
N PHE A 96 21.81 -9.47 -37.68
CA PHE A 96 22.45 -10.47 -36.81
C PHE A 96 22.33 -10.19 -35.32
N GLU A 97 22.18 -8.91 -34.92
CA GLU A 97 21.80 -8.58 -33.56
C GLU A 97 20.41 -9.12 -33.21
N ASP A 98 19.43 -8.95 -34.13
CA ASP A 98 18.06 -9.44 -33.92
C ASP A 98 17.97 -10.97 -33.94
N MET A 99 18.87 -11.63 -34.71
CA MET A 99 19.03 -13.09 -34.69
C MET A 99 19.89 -13.60 -33.49
N ASN A 100 20.28 -12.70 -32.56
CA ASN A 100 21.12 -13.01 -31.40
C ASN A 100 22.45 -13.72 -31.77
N GLN A 101 23.11 -13.27 -32.85
CA GLN A 101 24.40 -13.74 -33.33
C GLN A 101 25.49 -12.67 -33.17
N PRO A 102 26.09 -12.52 -31.98
CA PRO A 102 26.96 -11.41 -31.64
C PRO A 102 28.22 -11.30 -32.50
N ASP A 103 28.84 -12.42 -32.80
CA ASP A 103 30.07 -12.42 -33.60
C ASP A 103 29.82 -11.94 -35.02
N SER A 104 28.73 -12.38 -35.64
CA SER A 104 28.31 -11.94 -36.97
C SER A 104 27.93 -10.45 -36.98
N ALA A 105 27.18 -10.00 -35.95
CA ALA A 105 26.83 -8.61 -35.78
C ALA A 105 28.08 -7.73 -35.68
N LEU A 106 29.02 -8.10 -34.81
CA LEU A 106 30.29 -7.38 -34.63
C LEU A 106 31.10 -7.32 -35.93
N PHE A 107 31.17 -8.45 -36.69
CA PHE A 107 31.85 -8.48 -37.95
C PHE A 107 31.27 -7.47 -38.94
N TYR A 108 29.96 -7.44 -39.13
CA TYR A 108 29.31 -6.53 -40.07
C TYR A 108 29.37 -5.06 -39.60
N HIS A 109 29.23 -4.76 -38.30
CA HIS A 109 29.40 -3.40 -37.82
C HIS A 109 30.84 -2.90 -38.01
N LYS A 110 31.85 -3.76 -37.83
CA LYS A 110 33.25 -3.41 -38.15
C LYS A 110 33.45 -3.21 -39.66
N MET A 111 32.84 -4.01 -40.50
CA MET A 111 32.86 -3.77 -41.96
C MET A 111 32.22 -2.42 -42.29
N ALA A 112 31.07 -2.09 -41.75
CA ALA A 112 30.43 -0.78 -41.93
C ALA A 112 31.31 0.39 -41.44
N TYR A 113 32.07 0.19 -40.37
CA TYR A 113 33.04 1.17 -39.86
C TYR A 113 34.21 1.35 -40.85
N GLN A 114 34.76 0.24 -41.39
CA GLN A 114 35.82 0.29 -42.39
C GLN A 114 35.37 0.96 -43.71
N ASP A 115 34.16 0.64 -44.18
CA ASP A 115 33.59 1.30 -45.37
C ASP A 115 33.56 2.82 -45.21
N ARG A 116 33.15 3.30 -44.03
CA ARG A 116 33.10 4.74 -43.78
C ARG A 116 34.49 5.38 -43.58
N ILE A 117 35.44 4.66 -43.01
CA ILE A 117 36.84 5.13 -42.93
C ILE A 117 37.43 5.29 -44.33
N LEU A 118 37.24 4.30 -45.18
CA LEU A 118 37.79 4.31 -46.53
C LEU A 118 37.20 5.43 -47.41
N TYR A 119 35.95 5.80 -47.18
CA TYR A 119 35.29 6.81 -47.98
C TYR A 119 35.42 8.24 -47.42
N PHE A 120 35.25 8.37 -46.06
CA PHE A 120 35.22 9.69 -45.42
C PHE A 120 36.51 9.99 -44.64
N GLY A 121 37.27 9.00 -44.21
CA GLY A 121 38.34 9.10 -43.24
C GLY A 121 37.88 8.79 -41.78
N GLU A 122 38.84 8.45 -40.93
CA GLU A 122 38.58 8.03 -39.56
C GLU A 122 37.94 9.12 -38.70
N ASN A 123 38.39 10.38 -38.86
CA ASN A 123 37.95 11.52 -38.06
C ASN A 123 36.74 12.28 -38.65
N HIS A 124 36.11 11.77 -39.64
CA HIS A 124 34.97 12.43 -40.26
C HIS A 124 33.67 12.17 -39.48
N PRO A 125 32.79 13.17 -39.32
CA PRO A 125 31.54 13.02 -38.59
C PRO A 125 30.65 11.87 -39.07
N GLU A 126 30.58 11.57 -40.36
CA GLU A 126 29.84 10.41 -40.89
C GLU A 126 30.35 9.07 -40.37
N THR A 127 31.65 8.95 -40.08
CA THR A 127 32.26 7.74 -39.51
C THR A 127 31.75 7.48 -38.08
N SER A 128 31.34 8.52 -37.36
CA SER A 128 30.76 8.42 -36.00
C SER A 128 29.51 7.52 -35.95
N LYS A 129 28.78 7.42 -37.04
CA LYS A 129 27.56 6.58 -37.10
C LYS A 129 27.89 5.10 -36.84
N SER A 130 28.96 4.57 -37.47
CA SER A 130 29.43 3.18 -37.20
C SER A 130 30.02 3.00 -35.82
N ILE A 131 30.75 4.03 -35.34
CA ILE A 131 31.33 4.02 -34.00
C ILE A 131 30.21 3.96 -32.94
N ASN A 132 29.17 4.77 -33.08
CA ASN A 132 28.01 4.71 -32.20
C ASN A 132 27.29 3.34 -32.23
N ASN A 133 27.15 2.73 -33.43
CA ASN A 133 26.53 1.40 -33.57
C ASN A 133 27.37 0.31 -32.88
N LEU A 134 28.69 0.36 -32.98
CA LEU A 134 29.56 -0.49 -32.18
C LEU A 134 29.36 -0.28 -30.68
N GLY A 135 29.23 0.98 -30.23
CA GLY A 135 28.88 1.29 -28.84
C GLY A 135 27.54 0.66 -28.40
N LEU A 136 26.50 0.75 -29.21
CA LEU A 136 25.20 0.10 -28.95
C LEU A 136 25.32 -1.42 -28.88
N LEU A 137 26.10 -2.03 -29.80
CA LEU A 137 26.34 -3.47 -29.78
C LEU A 137 26.99 -3.92 -28.46
N PHE A 138 28.06 -3.25 -28.04
CA PHE A 138 28.74 -3.57 -26.77
C PHE A 138 27.84 -3.32 -25.55
N GLN A 139 27.03 -2.27 -25.56
CA GLN A 139 26.04 -2.00 -24.52
C GLN A 139 25.00 -3.13 -24.43
N ARG A 140 24.51 -3.64 -25.59
CA ARG A 140 23.54 -4.75 -25.64
C ARG A 140 24.10 -6.03 -25.02
N TYR A 141 25.41 -6.27 -25.15
CA TYR A 141 26.10 -7.42 -24.56
C TYR A 141 26.70 -7.13 -23.17
N SER A 142 26.26 -6.04 -22.55
CA SER A 142 26.67 -5.63 -21.19
C SER A 142 28.16 -5.30 -21.01
N GLU A 143 28.86 -5.03 -22.11
CA GLU A 143 30.24 -4.54 -22.11
C GLU A 143 30.25 -3.00 -22.00
N TYR A 144 29.80 -2.48 -20.87
CA TYR A 144 29.48 -1.06 -20.68
C TYR A 144 30.72 -0.15 -20.76
N ASN A 145 31.89 -0.59 -20.34
CA ASN A 145 33.14 0.17 -20.42
C ASN A 145 33.58 0.35 -21.88
N THR A 146 33.54 -0.72 -22.65
CA THR A 146 33.84 -0.67 -24.09
C THR A 146 32.81 0.19 -24.83
N ALA A 147 31.54 0.08 -24.48
CA ALA A 147 30.49 0.94 -25.05
C ALA A 147 30.72 2.42 -24.76
N GLU A 148 31.15 2.78 -23.54
CA GLU A 148 31.50 4.15 -23.12
C GLU A 148 32.59 4.74 -24.02
N GLU A 149 33.67 3.97 -24.29
CA GLU A 149 34.76 4.39 -25.15
C GLU A 149 34.25 4.71 -26.56
N TYR A 150 33.46 3.83 -27.14
CA TYR A 150 32.89 4.02 -28.47
C TYR A 150 31.93 5.20 -28.52
N PHE A 151 31.03 5.37 -27.56
CA PHE A 151 30.14 6.53 -27.51
C PHE A 151 30.91 7.83 -27.36
N THR A 152 31.92 7.86 -26.50
CA THR A 152 32.76 9.04 -26.28
C THR A 152 33.51 9.42 -27.56
N LYS A 153 34.09 8.43 -28.27
CA LYS A 153 34.71 8.64 -29.57
C LYS A 153 33.70 9.17 -30.61
N ALA A 154 32.50 8.57 -30.69
CA ALA A 154 31.46 9.03 -31.60
C ALA A 154 31.04 10.50 -31.33
N ILE A 155 30.86 10.86 -30.04
CA ILE A 155 30.52 12.22 -29.61
C ILE A 155 31.63 13.22 -29.99
N SER A 156 32.90 12.88 -29.78
CA SER A 156 34.01 13.76 -30.08
C SER A 156 34.08 14.16 -31.57
N LEU A 157 33.63 13.30 -32.46
CA LEU A 157 33.64 13.58 -33.91
C LEU A 157 32.49 14.52 -34.36
N VAL A 158 31.42 14.67 -33.59
CA VAL A 158 30.25 15.47 -33.98
C VAL A 158 30.00 16.70 -33.12
N LYS A 159 30.61 16.78 -31.94
CA LYS A 159 30.33 17.79 -30.92
C LYS A 159 30.41 19.24 -31.43
N ASP A 160 31.40 19.53 -32.22
CA ASP A 160 31.68 20.91 -32.68
C ASP A 160 31.13 21.20 -34.10
N HIS A 161 30.34 20.27 -34.64
CA HIS A 161 29.80 20.40 -35.99
C HIS A 161 28.30 20.71 -35.95
N GLN A 162 27.90 21.91 -36.36
CA GLN A 162 26.49 22.35 -36.35
C GLN A 162 25.57 21.44 -37.19
N LEU A 163 26.04 20.87 -38.31
CA LEU A 163 25.29 20.00 -39.17
C LEU A 163 24.95 18.63 -38.54
N TYR A 164 25.69 18.20 -37.51
CA TYR A 164 25.57 16.93 -36.82
C TYR A 164 24.99 17.06 -35.38
N GLN A 165 24.27 18.15 -35.14
CA GLN A 165 23.68 18.40 -33.82
C GLN A 165 22.68 17.29 -33.42
N LYS A 166 21.94 16.69 -34.36
CA LYS A 166 21.03 15.56 -34.08
C LYS A 166 21.81 14.33 -33.63
N GLU A 167 22.89 14.01 -34.31
CA GLU A 167 23.80 12.91 -33.96
C GLU A 167 24.45 13.15 -32.59
N TYR A 168 24.90 14.36 -32.30
CA TYR A 168 25.45 14.72 -31.01
C TYR A 168 24.45 14.47 -29.86
N LEU A 169 23.19 14.90 -30.02
CA LEU A 169 22.12 14.65 -29.05
C LEU A 169 21.84 13.15 -28.91
N LYS A 170 21.74 12.40 -29.99
CA LYS A 170 21.49 10.95 -30.02
C LYS A 170 22.62 10.18 -29.32
N TYR A 171 23.88 10.48 -29.62
CA TYR A 171 25.02 9.75 -29.06
C TYR A 171 25.21 10.08 -27.58
N THR A 172 24.99 11.34 -27.20
CA THR A 172 25.02 11.73 -25.76
C THR A 172 23.89 11.06 -25.00
N LEU A 173 22.71 10.88 -25.60
CA LEU A 173 21.62 10.13 -25.02
C LEU A 173 21.99 8.64 -24.84
N ASN A 174 22.66 8.02 -25.83
CA ASN A 174 23.13 6.64 -25.72
C ASN A 174 24.18 6.48 -24.62
N LEU A 175 25.13 7.40 -24.52
CA LEU A 175 26.12 7.42 -23.43
C LEU A 175 25.46 7.62 -22.06
N SER A 176 24.47 8.51 -21.95
CA SER A 176 23.69 8.70 -20.74
C SER A 176 22.94 7.42 -20.35
N ASN A 177 22.37 6.72 -21.32
CA ASN A 177 21.72 5.42 -21.08
C ASN A 177 22.74 4.35 -20.65
N ASN A 178 23.96 4.38 -21.17
CA ASN A 178 25.04 3.49 -20.73
C ASN A 178 25.36 3.70 -19.24
N TYR A 179 25.48 4.96 -18.80
CA TYR A 179 25.65 5.29 -17.37
C TYR A 179 24.43 4.91 -16.52
N TYR A 180 23.21 5.03 -17.06
CA TYR A 180 22.01 4.58 -16.39
C TYR A 180 22.04 3.07 -16.12
N LEU A 181 22.46 2.26 -17.11
CA LEU A 181 22.54 0.80 -16.99
C LEU A 181 23.57 0.35 -15.94
N VAL A 182 24.69 1.05 -15.80
CA VAL A 182 25.66 0.81 -14.73
C VAL A 182 25.28 1.48 -13.40
N LYS A 183 24.05 1.99 -13.28
CA LYS A 183 23.50 2.66 -12.09
C LYS A 183 24.24 3.95 -11.67
N ASN A 184 25.01 4.56 -12.59
CA ASN A 184 25.65 5.86 -12.37
C ASN A 184 24.72 7.00 -12.81
N PHE A 185 23.59 7.14 -12.08
CA PHE A 185 22.52 8.09 -12.41
C PHE A 185 22.97 9.55 -12.39
N ASN A 186 23.89 9.91 -11.50
CA ASN A 186 24.37 11.29 -11.37
C ASN A 186 25.18 11.71 -12.60
N THR A 187 26.06 10.87 -13.11
CA THR A 187 26.82 11.14 -14.34
C THR A 187 25.90 11.20 -15.54
N SER A 188 24.92 10.27 -15.63
CA SER A 188 23.88 10.28 -16.65
C SER A 188 23.13 11.62 -16.68
N LEU A 189 22.63 12.08 -15.51
CA LEU A 189 21.93 13.37 -15.38
C LEU A 189 22.82 14.56 -15.73
N LYS A 190 24.10 14.55 -15.32
CA LYS A 190 25.05 15.63 -15.65
C LYS A 190 25.20 15.78 -17.17
N LEU A 191 25.35 14.67 -17.90
CA LEU A 191 25.40 14.71 -19.36
C LEU A 191 24.13 15.28 -19.97
N LEU A 192 22.95 14.79 -19.54
CA LEU A 192 21.66 15.23 -20.05
C LEU A 192 21.34 16.69 -19.72
N ASN A 193 21.81 17.20 -18.58
CA ASN A 193 21.57 18.59 -18.17
C ASN A 193 22.43 19.59 -18.94
N ASN A 194 23.59 19.16 -19.42
CA ASN A 194 24.50 19.99 -20.20
C ASN A 194 24.13 20.10 -21.70
N LEU A 195 23.09 19.33 -22.14
CA LEU A 195 22.61 19.40 -23.50
C LEU A 195 21.81 20.69 -23.74
N SER A 196 22.19 21.45 -24.76
CA SER A 196 21.36 22.48 -25.35
C SER A 196 20.65 21.92 -26.59
N PHE A 197 19.34 22.11 -26.69
CA PHE A 197 18.53 21.60 -27.80
C PHE A 197 17.39 22.55 -28.13
N ASN A 198 16.97 22.55 -29.38
CA ASN A 198 15.75 23.24 -29.80
C ASN A 198 14.53 22.38 -29.41
N LYS A 199 13.42 23.01 -29.01
CA LYS A 199 12.19 22.30 -28.62
C LYS A 199 11.57 21.47 -29.74
N GLU A 200 11.89 21.77 -30.99
CA GLU A 200 11.41 21.06 -32.18
C GLU A 200 12.23 19.80 -32.55
N ASP A 201 13.33 19.55 -31.84
CA ASP A 201 14.15 18.37 -32.11
C ASP A 201 13.41 17.09 -31.66
N GLU A 202 13.36 16.12 -32.56
CA GLU A 202 12.67 14.81 -32.30
C GLU A 202 13.28 14.00 -31.15
N ASN A 203 14.54 14.31 -30.76
CA ASN A 203 15.19 13.65 -29.61
C ASN A 203 14.80 14.26 -28.27
N VAL A 204 14.17 15.43 -28.22
CA VAL A 204 13.81 16.12 -26.97
C VAL A 204 12.92 15.27 -26.07
N GLY A 205 11.95 14.57 -26.66
CA GLY A 205 11.10 13.65 -25.93
C GLY A 205 11.91 12.54 -25.23
N ASN A 206 12.87 11.96 -25.94
CA ASN A 206 13.75 10.91 -25.42
C ASN A 206 14.69 11.43 -24.32
N ILE A 207 15.18 12.68 -24.44
CA ILE A 207 16.01 13.33 -23.41
C ILE A 207 15.21 13.56 -22.13
N TYR A 208 13.97 14.04 -22.23
CA TYR A 208 13.11 14.19 -21.05
C TYR A 208 12.76 12.84 -20.42
N LEU A 209 12.50 11.81 -21.22
CA LEU A 209 12.28 10.45 -20.71
C LEU A 209 13.51 9.90 -20.00
N ALA A 210 14.71 10.07 -20.55
CA ALA A 210 15.95 9.64 -19.92
C ALA A 210 16.18 10.36 -18.58
N LYS A 211 15.96 11.69 -18.52
CA LYS A 211 16.01 12.44 -17.25
C LYS A 211 15.02 11.90 -16.23
N ALA A 212 13.78 11.64 -16.66
CA ALA A 212 12.74 11.09 -15.81
C ALA A 212 13.12 9.72 -15.24
N ASN A 213 13.64 8.81 -16.07
CA ASN A 213 14.07 7.47 -15.65
C ASN A 213 15.20 7.56 -14.60
N ASN A 214 16.17 8.45 -14.80
CA ASN A 214 17.21 8.69 -13.80
C ASN A 214 16.62 9.17 -12.47
N TYR A 215 15.71 10.16 -12.49
CA TYR A 215 15.05 10.65 -11.28
C TYR A 215 14.14 9.58 -10.62
N MET A 216 13.49 8.72 -11.39
CA MET A 216 12.77 7.54 -10.87
C MET A 216 13.70 6.62 -10.08
N SER A 217 14.88 6.33 -10.65
CA SER A 217 15.89 5.47 -10.02
C SER A 217 16.51 6.11 -8.76
N LEU A 218 16.67 7.43 -8.75
CA LEU A 218 17.09 8.22 -7.58
C LEU A 218 15.96 8.46 -6.57
N LYS A 219 14.74 7.95 -6.82
CA LYS A 219 13.55 8.15 -5.99
C LYS A 219 13.10 9.62 -5.86
N ASP A 220 13.57 10.50 -6.72
CA ASP A 220 13.06 11.88 -6.82
C ASP A 220 11.84 11.91 -7.77
N PHE A 221 10.73 11.37 -7.27
CA PHE A 221 9.52 11.18 -8.08
C PHE A 221 8.88 12.49 -8.51
N HIS A 222 9.07 13.58 -7.78
CA HIS A 222 8.56 14.88 -8.18
C HIS A 222 9.24 15.41 -9.44
N LYS A 223 10.57 15.31 -9.53
CA LYS A 223 11.29 15.65 -10.75
C LYS A 223 11.01 14.67 -11.88
N ALA A 224 10.85 13.39 -11.57
CA ALA A 224 10.45 12.39 -12.57
C ALA A 224 9.10 12.76 -13.20
N ILE A 225 8.07 13.08 -12.41
CA ILE A 225 6.75 13.53 -12.88
C ILE A 225 6.88 14.78 -13.76
N TYR A 226 7.70 15.75 -13.35
CA TYR A 226 7.92 16.96 -14.12
C TYR A 226 8.46 16.66 -15.53
N PHE A 227 9.48 15.81 -15.65
CA PHE A 227 10.06 15.47 -16.94
C PHE A 227 9.18 14.52 -17.76
N LEU A 228 8.47 13.59 -17.14
CA LEU A 228 7.49 12.72 -17.82
C LEU A 228 6.35 13.55 -18.43
N ASN A 229 5.84 14.55 -17.70
CA ASN A 229 4.81 15.45 -18.25
C ASN A 229 5.33 16.31 -19.42
N LYS A 230 6.61 16.64 -19.46
CA LYS A 230 7.22 17.30 -20.61
C LYS A 230 7.40 16.36 -21.80
N ALA A 231 7.74 15.09 -21.56
CA ALA A 231 7.93 14.11 -22.61
C ALA A 231 6.59 13.65 -23.23
N TYR A 232 5.54 13.48 -22.41
CA TYR A 232 4.28 12.83 -22.81
C TYR A 232 3.62 13.41 -24.08
N PRO A 233 3.47 14.73 -24.25
CA PRO A 233 2.87 15.31 -25.46
C PRO A 233 3.73 15.18 -26.72
N LEU A 234 5.04 14.96 -26.58
CA LEU A 234 5.96 14.88 -27.71
C LEU A 234 5.87 13.52 -28.46
N PHE A 235 5.14 12.54 -27.87
CA PHE A 235 4.97 11.21 -28.47
C PHE A 235 3.56 10.94 -28.97
N ASP A 236 2.78 11.96 -29.35
CA ASP A 236 1.40 11.81 -29.79
C ASP A 236 1.25 10.91 -31.04
N LYS A 237 2.22 10.91 -31.93
CA LYS A 237 2.27 10.04 -33.12
C LYS A 237 2.82 8.65 -32.83
N ASN A 238 3.51 8.44 -31.74
CA ASN A 238 4.09 7.15 -31.36
C ASN A 238 3.31 6.54 -30.19
N LEU A 239 2.25 5.79 -30.49
CA LEU A 239 1.35 5.21 -29.50
C LEU A 239 2.06 4.27 -28.54
N ILE A 240 3.08 3.53 -28.97
CA ILE A 240 3.85 2.61 -28.13
C ILE A 240 4.59 3.40 -27.03
N ARG A 241 5.35 4.43 -27.44
CA ARG A 241 6.08 5.30 -26.49
C ARG A 241 5.13 6.08 -25.60
N LYS A 242 4.02 6.55 -26.15
CA LYS A 242 3.00 7.28 -25.38
C LYS A 242 2.39 6.40 -24.29
N ALA A 243 2.10 5.13 -24.56
CA ALA A 243 1.61 4.18 -23.56
C ALA A 243 2.67 3.89 -22.48
N GLN A 244 3.95 3.72 -22.87
CA GLN A 244 5.05 3.55 -21.91
C GLN A 244 5.18 4.76 -20.98
N LEU A 245 5.13 5.98 -21.53
CA LEU A 245 5.17 7.22 -20.74
C LEU A 245 3.98 7.34 -19.79
N ALA A 246 2.78 6.95 -20.22
CA ALA A 246 1.61 6.91 -19.38
C ALA A 246 1.78 5.92 -18.22
N ASN A 247 2.32 4.72 -18.49
CA ASN A 247 2.64 3.74 -17.44
C ASN A 247 3.68 4.28 -16.45
N ASN A 248 4.75 4.94 -16.94
CA ASN A 248 5.76 5.55 -16.09
C ASN A 248 5.21 6.72 -15.24
N LEU A 249 4.30 7.55 -15.81
CA LEU A 249 3.56 8.56 -15.04
C LEU A 249 2.73 7.93 -13.93
N GLY A 250 2.03 6.85 -14.24
CA GLY A 250 1.30 6.06 -13.25
C GLY A 250 2.20 5.60 -12.12
N ASN A 251 3.35 5.01 -12.45
CA ASN A 251 4.36 4.57 -11.46
C ASN A 251 4.85 5.74 -10.60
N ALA A 252 5.19 6.87 -11.21
CA ALA A 252 5.69 8.04 -10.49
C ALA A 252 4.62 8.63 -9.56
N TYR A 253 3.35 8.75 -10.00
CA TYR A 253 2.25 9.22 -9.16
C TYR A 253 1.92 8.26 -8.02
N SER A 254 1.97 6.95 -8.25
CA SER A 254 1.78 5.95 -7.20
C SER A 254 2.86 6.02 -6.12
N ASN A 255 4.10 6.32 -6.50
CA ASN A 255 5.20 6.49 -5.54
C ASN A 255 5.11 7.77 -4.68
N VAL A 256 4.36 8.78 -5.13
CA VAL A 256 4.03 9.97 -4.31
C VAL A 256 2.63 9.88 -3.68
N ASN A 257 2.07 8.69 -3.56
CA ASN A 257 0.77 8.40 -2.96
C ASN A 257 -0.43 9.15 -3.62
N GLN A 258 -0.33 9.48 -4.90
CA GLN A 258 -1.42 10.07 -5.68
C GLN A 258 -2.12 9.01 -6.54
N GLU A 259 -2.72 8.01 -5.90
CA GLU A 259 -3.22 6.80 -6.56
C GLU A 259 -4.34 7.09 -7.59
N ALA A 260 -5.18 8.09 -7.37
CA ALA A 260 -6.19 8.48 -8.35
C ALA A 260 -5.57 8.93 -9.70
N LYS A 261 -4.47 9.69 -9.65
CA LYS A 261 -3.72 10.09 -10.84
C LYS A 261 -2.96 8.90 -11.44
N ALA A 262 -2.39 8.04 -10.59
CA ALA A 262 -1.74 6.83 -11.03
C ALA A 262 -2.69 5.97 -11.86
N LEU A 263 -3.88 5.67 -11.34
CA LEU A 263 -4.93 4.91 -12.03
C LEU A 263 -5.38 5.57 -13.34
N PHE A 264 -5.51 6.91 -13.36
CA PHE A 264 -5.84 7.64 -14.58
C PHE A 264 -4.81 7.38 -15.69
N TYR A 265 -3.53 7.47 -15.36
CA TYR A 265 -2.47 7.25 -16.34
C TYR A 265 -2.29 5.78 -16.73
N TYR A 266 -2.43 4.84 -15.81
CA TYR A 266 -2.40 3.41 -16.12
C TYR A 266 -3.56 3.01 -17.04
N LYS A 267 -4.77 3.53 -16.82
CA LYS A 267 -5.91 3.30 -17.72
C LYS A 267 -5.65 3.88 -19.11
N LYS A 268 -5.08 5.09 -19.18
CA LYS A 268 -4.63 5.66 -20.45
C LYS A 268 -3.58 4.80 -21.14
N ALA A 269 -2.61 4.27 -20.39
CA ALA A 269 -1.61 3.35 -20.94
C ALA A 269 -2.28 2.11 -21.54
N LEU A 270 -3.22 1.51 -20.80
CA LEU A 270 -3.95 0.32 -21.23
C LEU A 270 -4.79 0.59 -22.49
N GLU A 271 -5.53 1.68 -22.54
CA GLU A 271 -6.33 2.08 -23.70
C GLU A 271 -5.44 2.34 -24.92
N THR A 272 -4.41 3.18 -24.78
CA THR A 272 -3.47 3.50 -25.86
C THR A 272 -2.76 2.24 -26.38
N ARG A 273 -2.38 1.32 -25.47
CA ARG A 273 -1.68 0.11 -25.87
C ARG A 273 -2.58 -0.87 -26.61
N LYS A 274 -3.86 -1.00 -26.23
CA LYS A 274 -4.84 -1.84 -26.92
C LYS A 274 -5.08 -1.41 -28.37
N THR A 275 -4.91 -0.13 -28.67
CA THR A 275 -5.06 0.40 -30.05
C THR A 275 -3.76 0.42 -30.84
N SER A 276 -2.62 0.07 -30.21
CA SER A 276 -1.31 0.09 -30.84
C SER A 276 -1.03 -1.21 -31.60
N PRO A 277 -0.27 -1.18 -32.71
CA PRO A 277 0.20 -2.40 -33.36
C PRO A 277 1.19 -3.15 -32.46
N ASN A 278 1.34 -4.45 -32.69
CA ASN A 278 2.35 -5.32 -32.04
C ASN A 278 2.29 -5.30 -30.50
N ILE A 279 1.08 -5.42 -29.95
CA ILE A 279 0.87 -5.47 -28.49
C ILE A 279 1.43 -6.79 -27.93
N THR A 280 2.24 -6.70 -26.89
CA THR A 280 2.76 -7.89 -26.19
C THR A 280 1.93 -8.23 -24.95
N ASN A 281 1.84 -9.54 -24.66
CA ASN A 281 1.18 -9.99 -23.42
C ASN A 281 1.93 -9.50 -22.16
N ASN A 282 3.25 -9.34 -22.21
CA ASN A 282 4.05 -8.81 -21.10
C ASN A 282 3.62 -7.39 -20.74
N GLU A 283 3.47 -6.51 -21.70
CA GLU A 283 3.09 -5.12 -21.46
C GLU A 283 1.67 -5.00 -20.87
N LEU A 284 0.73 -5.80 -21.40
CA LEU A 284 -0.62 -5.84 -20.84
C LEU A 284 -0.62 -6.39 -19.41
N GLY A 285 0.15 -7.44 -19.15
CA GLY A 285 0.32 -8.01 -17.82
C GLY A 285 0.87 -7.00 -16.82
N GLU A 286 1.91 -6.25 -17.21
CA GLU A 286 2.52 -5.20 -16.37
C GLU A 286 1.51 -4.09 -16.04
N ILE A 287 0.81 -3.55 -17.04
CA ILE A 287 -0.15 -2.47 -16.81
C ILE A 287 -1.28 -2.96 -15.88
N HIS A 288 -1.80 -4.18 -16.08
CA HIS A 288 -2.80 -4.75 -15.20
C HIS A 288 -2.28 -4.97 -13.77
N GLY A 289 -1.02 -5.41 -13.60
CA GLY A 289 -0.35 -5.53 -12.30
C GLY A 289 -0.25 -4.18 -11.57
N ASN A 290 0.17 -3.13 -12.28
CA ASN A 290 0.28 -1.78 -11.74
C ASN A 290 -1.09 -1.21 -11.33
N ILE A 291 -2.13 -1.40 -12.16
CA ILE A 291 -3.51 -1.03 -11.80
C ILE A 291 -3.96 -1.76 -10.54
N SER A 292 -3.66 -3.05 -10.44
CA SER A 292 -4.02 -3.83 -9.26
C SER A 292 -3.33 -3.32 -8.00
N SER A 293 -2.02 -3.05 -8.06
CA SER A 293 -1.26 -2.48 -6.94
C SER A 293 -1.86 -1.16 -6.46
N SER A 294 -2.26 -0.27 -7.39
CA SER A 294 -2.94 0.97 -7.02
C SER A 294 -4.31 0.73 -6.40
N TYR A 295 -5.09 -0.25 -6.90
CA TYR A 295 -6.35 -0.61 -6.26
C TYR A 295 -6.15 -1.25 -4.87
N LEU A 296 -5.07 -2.00 -4.65
CA LEU A 296 -4.73 -2.49 -3.31
C LEU A 296 -4.43 -1.33 -2.37
N LYS A 297 -3.61 -0.35 -2.78
CA LYS A 297 -3.34 0.85 -1.97
C LYS A 297 -4.61 1.64 -1.65
N LEU A 298 -5.59 1.66 -2.55
CA LEU A 298 -6.92 2.23 -2.32
C LEU A 298 -7.88 1.27 -1.60
N ASN A 299 -7.44 0.08 -1.23
CA ASN A 299 -8.23 -0.99 -0.62
C ASN A 299 -9.47 -1.44 -1.44
N GLU A 300 -9.43 -1.24 -2.75
CA GLU A 300 -10.50 -1.69 -3.66
C GLU A 300 -10.28 -3.15 -4.09
N LEU A 301 -10.42 -4.06 -3.14
CA LEU A 301 -10.00 -5.48 -3.28
C LEU A 301 -10.66 -6.21 -4.46
N LYS A 302 -11.92 -5.93 -4.78
CA LYS A 302 -12.62 -6.57 -5.92
C LYS A 302 -12.01 -6.16 -7.26
N LYS A 303 -11.68 -4.86 -7.42
CA LYS A 303 -11.04 -4.37 -8.65
C LYS A 303 -9.61 -4.86 -8.74
N ALA A 304 -8.88 -4.87 -7.61
CA ALA A 304 -7.54 -5.42 -7.54
C ALA A 304 -7.51 -6.88 -7.99
N SER A 305 -8.40 -7.73 -7.45
CA SER A 305 -8.52 -9.15 -7.82
C SER A 305 -8.75 -9.33 -9.33
N PHE A 306 -9.68 -8.58 -9.93
CA PHE A 306 -9.93 -8.65 -11.36
C PHE A 306 -8.66 -8.35 -12.18
N HIS A 307 -7.93 -7.28 -11.83
CA HIS A 307 -6.73 -6.92 -12.54
C HIS A 307 -5.56 -7.90 -12.30
N LEU A 308 -5.45 -8.50 -11.11
CA LEU A 308 -4.50 -9.58 -10.83
C LEU A 308 -4.74 -10.80 -11.71
N GLU A 309 -6.00 -11.23 -11.84
CA GLU A 309 -6.37 -12.33 -12.73
C GLU A 309 -6.02 -12.03 -14.19
N GLN A 310 -6.29 -10.81 -14.67
CA GLN A 310 -5.91 -10.41 -16.03
C GLN A 310 -4.39 -10.41 -16.22
N ALA A 311 -3.62 -9.84 -15.27
CA ALA A 311 -2.17 -9.82 -15.33
C ALA A 311 -1.58 -11.24 -15.41
N LYS A 312 -2.02 -12.13 -14.52
CA LYS A 312 -1.61 -13.54 -14.50
C LYS A 312 -1.95 -14.24 -15.82
N LYS A 313 -3.17 -14.02 -16.35
CA LYS A 313 -3.61 -14.59 -17.62
C LYS A 313 -2.73 -14.13 -18.79
N TYR A 314 -2.35 -12.86 -18.86
CA TYR A 314 -1.49 -12.35 -19.93
C TYR A 314 -0.08 -12.92 -19.82
N TYR A 315 0.52 -13.00 -18.65
CA TYR A 315 1.86 -13.56 -18.48
C TYR A 315 1.92 -15.06 -18.82
N LEU A 316 0.87 -15.83 -18.50
CA LEU A 316 0.77 -17.24 -18.85
C LEU A 316 0.59 -17.50 -20.36
N LYS A 317 0.15 -16.51 -21.13
CA LYS A 317 0.02 -16.62 -22.59
C LYS A 317 1.36 -16.45 -23.34
N ASN A 318 2.43 -16.06 -22.66
CA ASN A 318 3.75 -15.95 -23.29
C ASN A 318 4.35 -17.33 -23.55
N ASN A 319 5.12 -17.44 -24.63
CA ASN A 319 5.89 -18.65 -24.91
C ASN A 319 7.33 -18.24 -25.32
N PRO A 320 8.35 -18.46 -24.45
CA PRO A 320 8.25 -19.05 -23.11
C PRO A 320 7.55 -18.13 -22.09
N VAL A 321 7.00 -18.75 -21.05
CA VAL A 321 6.30 -18.04 -19.97
C VAL A 321 7.28 -17.14 -19.20
N ASN A 322 6.88 -15.90 -18.96
CA ASN A 322 7.68 -14.95 -18.17
C ASN A 322 7.55 -15.24 -16.68
N GLN A 323 8.41 -16.11 -16.17
CA GLN A 323 8.40 -16.56 -14.77
C GLN A 323 8.71 -15.44 -13.78
N LEU A 324 9.59 -14.47 -14.13
CA LEU A 324 9.91 -13.34 -13.27
C LEU A 324 8.69 -12.42 -13.09
N ALA A 325 7.98 -12.13 -14.17
CA ALA A 325 6.76 -11.35 -14.10
C ALA A 325 5.66 -12.06 -13.30
N LEU A 326 5.53 -13.38 -13.45
CA LEU A 326 4.62 -14.19 -12.63
C LEU A 326 5.01 -14.17 -11.15
N SER A 327 6.31 -14.25 -10.82
CA SER A 327 6.79 -14.12 -9.44
C SER A 327 6.33 -12.80 -8.82
N ASN A 328 6.47 -11.69 -9.54
CA ASN A 328 6.04 -10.38 -9.05
C ASN A 328 4.51 -10.29 -8.87
N ILE A 329 3.73 -10.89 -9.75
CA ILE A 329 2.26 -10.92 -9.60
C ILE A 329 1.84 -11.81 -8.42
N GLU A 330 2.48 -12.94 -8.19
CA GLU A 330 2.21 -13.78 -7.02
C GLU A 330 2.53 -13.03 -5.72
N GLU A 331 3.56 -12.18 -5.70
CA GLU A 331 3.83 -11.30 -4.56
C GLU A 331 2.70 -10.30 -4.31
N ILE A 332 2.15 -9.68 -5.37
CA ILE A 332 1.00 -8.76 -5.25
C ILE A 332 -0.26 -9.53 -4.83
N ILE A 333 -0.45 -10.78 -5.30
CA ILE A 333 -1.54 -11.66 -4.84
C ILE A 333 -1.37 -11.96 -3.34
N GLY A 334 -0.15 -12.19 -2.87
CA GLY A 334 0.16 -12.33 -1.46
C GLY A 334 -0.26 -11.09 -0.65
N GLN A 335 0.07 -9.90 -1.12
CA GLN A 335 -0.37 -8.63 -0.50
C GLN A 335 -1.91 -8.51 -0.49
N TYR A 336 -2.59 -8.88 -1.58
CA TYR A 336 -4.05 -8.92 -1.64
C TYR A 336 -4.64 -9.85 -0.55
N HIS A 337 -4.06 -11.02 -0.35
CA HIS A 337 -4.52 -11.95 0.69
C HIS A 337 -4.24 -11.44 2.11
N ILE A 338 -3.09 -10.75 2.33
CA ILE A 338 -2.83 -10.07 3.62
C ILE A 338 -3.94 -9.06 3.92
N MET A 339 -4.33 -8.25 2.94
CA MET A 339 -5.38 -7.25 3.12
C MET A 339 -6.76 -7.87 3.36
N LYS A 340 -6.99 -9.09 2.90
CA LYS A 340 -8.19 -9.89 3.22
C LYS A 340 -8.11 -10.59 4.58
N PHE A 341 -7.01 -10.48 5.30
CA PHE A 341 -6.70 -11.26 6.50
C PHE A 341 -6.68 -12.77 6.26
N ASP A 342 -6.46 -13.18 5.02
CA ASP A 342 -6.30 -14.58 4.60
C ASP A 342 -4.81 -14.91 4.59
N ILE A 343 -4.26 -15.12 5.79
CA ILE A 343 -2.83 -15.35 6.00
C ILE A 343 -2.36 -16.64 5.33
N GLU A 344 -3.21 -17.66 5.27
CA GLU A 344 -2.86 -18.94 4.64
C GLU A 344 -2.63 -18.78 3.13
N SER A 345 -3.56 -18.14 2.44
CA SER A 345 -3.42 -17.86 1.00
C SER A 345 -2.27 -16.89 0.72
N ALA A 346 -2.02 -15.92 1.61
CA ALA A 346 -0.88 -15.02 1.51
C ALA A 346 0.45 -15.78 1.54
N ILE A 347 0.62 -16.69 2.50
CA ILE A 347 1.82 -17.54 2.59
C ILE A 347 2.01 -18.34 1.30
N LYS A 348 0.97 -19.02 0.81
CA LYS A 348 1.04 -19.81 -0.43
C LYS A 348 1.49 -18.95 -1.62
N SER A 349 0.97 -17.74 -1.74
CA SER A 349 1.33 -16.83 -2.83
C SER A 349 2.79 -16.35 -2.72
N TYR A 350 3.26 -15.98 -1.53
CA TYR A 350 4.66 -15.60 -1.32
C TYR A 350 5.63 -16.77 -1.53
N GLU A 351 5.27 -17.99 -1.12
CA GLU A 351 6.06 -19.20 -1.38
C GLU A 351 6.12 -19.50 -2.89
N GLN A 352 5.01 -19.38 -3.60
CA GLN A 352 4.96 -19.53 -5.06
C GLN A 352 5.79 -18.44 -5.77
N SER A 353 5.69 -17.19 -5.32
CA SER A 353 6.52 -16.09 -5.82
C SER A 353 8.01 -16.40 -5.65
N GLN A 354 8.41 -16.86 -4.47
CA GLN A 354 9.80 -17.19 -4.21
C GLN A 354 10.28 -18.41 -5.03
N PHE A 355 9.46 -19.44 -5.18
CA PHE A 355 9.77 -20.61 -6.01
C PHE A 355 10.02 -20.22 -7.47
N LEU A 356 9.14 -19.39 -8.04
CA LEU A 356 9.32 -18.89 -9.42
C LEU A 356 10.59 -18.06 -9.57
N HIS A 357 10.90 -17.22 -8.58
CA HIS A 357 12.09 -16.40 -8.59
C HIS A 357 13.38 -17.24 -8.51
N ASP A 358 13.42 -18.22 -7.61
CA ASP A 358 14.56 -19.11 -7.41
C ASP A 358 14.82 -20.03 -8.61
N SER A 359 13.78 -20.32 -9.42
CA SER A 359 13.92 -21.11 -10.65
C SER A 359 14.71 -20.39 -11.75
N ILE A 360 14.86 -19.06 -11.63
CA ILE A 360 15.54 -18.22 -12.63
C ILE A 360 16.92 -17.79 -12.12
N LEU A 361 17.01 -17.43 -10.86
CA LEU A 361 18.22 -16.87 -10.26
C LEU A 361 18.85 -17.89 -9.30
N ASN A 362 20.03 -18.35 -9.64
CA ASN A 362 20.78 -19.30 -8.82
C ASN A 362 21.38 -18.71 -7.53
N THR A 363 21.27 -17.39 -7.35
CA THR A 363 21.81 -16.68 -6.18
C THR A 363 20.72 -15.86 -5.49
N PRO A 364 20.68 -15.85 -4.14
CA PRO A 364 19.74 -15.03 -3.39
C PRO A 364 19.91 -13.55 -3.71
N SER A 365 18.82 -12.87 -4.05
CA SER A 365 18.78 -11.45 -4.33
C SER A 365 18.22 -10.66 -3.13
N VAL A 366 18.29 -9.33 -3.18
CA VAL A 366 17.66 -8.45 -2.18
C VAL A 366 16.14 -8.65 -2.19
N GLU A 367 15.54 -8.88 -3.36
CA GLU A 367 14.11 -9.17 -3.51
C GLU A 367 13.73 -10.49 -2.82
N SER A 368 14.55 -11.53 -2.97
CA SER A 368 14.40 -12.79 -2.22
C SER A 368 14.45 -12.55 -0.71
N GLY A 369 15.39 -11.70 -0.26
CA GLY A 369 15.50 -11.31 1.15
C GLY A 369 14.23 -10.65 1.71
N ASN A 370 13.64 -9.74 0.95
CA ASN A 370 12.37 -9.09 1.33
C ASN A 370 11.21 -10.09 1.42
N ARG A 371 11.11 -11.02 0.46
CA ARG A 371 10.08 -12.08 0.51
C ARG A 371 10.26 -13.01 1.70
N TYR A 372 11.49 -13.43 2.00
CA TYR A 372 11.78 -14.23 3.18
C TYR A 372 11.43 -13.51 4.48
N LEU A 373 11.71 -12.21 4.58
CA LEU A 373 11.33 -11.40 5.74
C LEU A 373 9.79 -11.32 5.88
N THR A 374 9.08 -11.17 4.77
CA THR A 374 7.61 -11.17 4.76
C THR A 374 7.06 -12.54 5.17
N LEU A 375 7.57 -13.64 4.61
CA LEU A 375 7.17 -14.99 5.00
C LEU A 375 7.42 -15.26 6.48
N ALA A 376 8.58 -14.84 7.01
CA ALA A 376 8.88 -14.95 8.42
C ALA A 376 7.82 -14.25 9.28
N ASN A 377 7.47 -13.01 8.94
CA ASN A 377 6.44 -12.25 9.62
C ASN A 377 5.06 -12.92 9.54
N LEU A 378 4.67 -13.43 8.38
CA LEU A 378 3.38 -14.11 8.18
C LEU A 378 3.27 -15.39 9.00
N TYR A 379 4.30 -16.23 9.02
CA TYR A 379 4.30 -17.44 9.84
C TYR A 379 4.23 -17.16 11.34
N MET A 380 4.74 -16.02 11.80
CA MET A 380 4.69 -15.63 13.21
C MET A 380 3.35 -15.03 13.63
N GLN A 381 2.50 -14.62 12.68
CA GLN A 381 1.17 -14.07 12.99
C GLN A 381 0.13 -15.17 13.26
N PRO A 382 -0.96 -14.85 14.01
CA PRO A 382 -2.11 -15.73 14.05
C PRO A 382 -2.69 -15.96 12.63
N PRO A 383 -3.20 -17.16 12.27
CA PRO A 383 -3.45 -18.29 13.17
C PRO A 383 -2.24 -19.19 13.37
N PHE A 384 -1.18 -19.08 12.59
CA PHE A 384 -0.08 -20.05 12.55
C PHE A 384 0.78 -20.00 13.80
N ARG A 385 1.30 -18.82 14.16
CA ARG A 385 2.29 -18.63 15.25
C ARG A 385 3.43 -19.66 15.19
N ASP A 386 3.83 -20.03 13.95
CA ASP A 386 4.88 -21.00 13.71
C ASP A 386 6.25 -20.33 13.77
N THR A 387 6.75 -20.22 14.98
CA THR A 387 8.06 -19.59 15.23
C THR A 387 9.21 -20.34 14.55
N PHE A 388 9.09 -21.67 14.38
CA PHE A 388 10.13 -22.45 13.74
C PHE A 388 10.28 -22.09 12.26
N LYS A 389 9.17 -22.04 11.52
CA LYS A 389 9.18 -21.57 10.13
C LYS A 389 9.59 -20.11 10.01
N GLY A 390 9.12 -19.25 10.94
CA GLY A 390 9.56 -17.87 10.99
C GLY A 390 11.08 -17.74 11.08
N LEU A 391 11.71 -18.43 12.02
CA LEU A 391 13.16 -18.45 12.19
C LEU A 391 13.89 -19.08 10.98
N PHE A 392 13.31 -20.12 10.37
CA PHE A 392 13.85 -20.71 9.16
C PHE A 392 13.99 -19.69 8.01
N TYR A 393 12.93 -18.89 7.77
CA TYR A 393 12.99 -17.86 6.73
C TYR A 393 13.92 -16.72 7.11
N LEU A 394 13.96 -16.28 8.37
CA LEU A 394 14.93 -15.27 8.82
C LEU A 394 16.38 -15.69 8.58
N LYS A 395 16.70 -16.98 8.79
CA LYS A 395 18.04 -17.52 8.49
C LYS A 395 18.38 -17.45 7.00
N LYS A 396 17.37 -17.54 6.10
CA LYS A 396 17.56 -17.36 4.66
C LYS A 396 17.85 -15.91 4.28
N VAL A 397 17.27 -14.92 4.99
CA VAL A 397 17.55 -13.49 4.78
C VAL A 397 19.04 -13.19 4.95
N ASN A 398 19.71 -13.84 5.90
CA ASN A 398 21.15 -13.64 6.16
C ASN A 398 22.04 -14.00 4.94
N LYS A 399 21.52 -14.72 3.95
CA LYS A 399 22.23 -15.07 2.72
C LYS A 399 21.92 -14.11 1.55
N ALA A 400 21.01 -13.15 1.71
CA ALA A 400 20.44 -12.35 0.64
C ALA A 400 21.16 -11.01 0.34
N GLY A 401 22.40 -10.85 0.78
CA GLY A 401 23.33 -9.85 0.23
C GLY A 401 23.25 -8.42 0.76
N SER A 402 22.16 -7.96 1.41
CA SER A 402 22.06 -6.61 1.98
C SER A 402 22.35 -6.62 3.47
N LYS A 403 23.40 -5.92 3.92
CA LYS A 403 23.72 -5.80 5.36
C LYS A 403 22.55 -5.23 6.18
N LEU A 404 21.79 -4.31 5.61
CA LEU A 404 20.63 -3.72 6.29
C LEU A 404 19.52 -4.77 6.49
N LEU A 405 19.22 -5.59 5.48
CA LEU A 405 18.23 -6.67 5.60
C LEU A 405 18.67 -7.73 6.61
N GLN A 406 19.96 -8.05 6.63
CA GLN A 406 20.54 -8.98 7.61
C GLN A 406 20.36 -8.43 9.04
N LEU A 407 20.65 -7.15 9.24
CA LEU A 407 20.42 -6.47 10.51
C LEU A 407 18.94 -6.50 10.92
N GLU A 408 18.02 -6.24 10.01
CA GLU A 408 16.57 -6.32 10.27
C GLU A 408 16.13 -7.75 10.64
N ALA A 409 16.67 -8.75 9.98
CA ALA A 409 16.41 -10.15 10.32
C ALA A 409 16.96 -10.54 11.71
N LEU A 410 18.14 -10.06 12.07
CA LEU A 410 18.73 -10.25 13.40
C LEU A 410 17.90 -9.56 14.50
N LEU A 411 17.46 -8.34 14.27
CA LEU A 411 16.58 -7.60 15.18
C LEU A 411 15.26 -8.36 15.42
N LEU A 412 14.64 -8.88 14.36
CA LEU A 412 13.42 -9.66 14.46
C LEU A 412 13.65 -10.99 15.17
N THR A 413 14.75 -11.69 14.84
CA THR A 413 15.16 -12.93 15.52
C THR A 413 15.34 -12.70 17.01
N THR A 414 16.02 -11.61 17.38
CA THR A 414 16.24 -11.25 18.79
C THR A 414 14.94 -10.97 19.53
N SER A 415 14.01 -10.27 18.88
CA SER A 415 12.66 -10.05 19.41
C SER A 415 11.93 -11.37 19.70
N ILE A 416 12.02 -12.33 18.79
CA ILE A 416 11.42 -13.66 18.93
C ILE A 416 12.06 -14.41 20.10
N LEU A 417 13.37 -14.42 20.17
CA LEU A 417 14.10 -15.12 21.23
C LEU A 417 13.75 -14.56 22.62
N ILE A 418 13.65 -13.25 22.75
CA ILE A 418 13.21 -12.59 23.99
C ILE A 418 11.78 -13.00 24.36
N ASN A 419 10.85 -12.97 23.39
CA ASN A 419 9.46 -13.37 23.62
C ASN A 419 9.31 -14.84 24.05
N HIS A 420 10.20 -15.70 23.59
CA HIS A 420 10.27 -17.11 23.98
C HIS A 420 11.18 -17.37 25.19
N LYS A 421 11.64 -16.31 25.89
CA LYS A 421 12.53 -16.39 27.08
C LYS A 421 13.87 -17.07 26.81
N LYS A 422 14.33 -17.11 25.56
CA LYS A 422 15.65 -17.64 25.17
C LYS A 422 16.73 -16.56 25.29
N TYR A 423 16.93 -16.09 26.51
CA TYR A 423 17.75 -14.91 26.78
C TYR A 423 19.23 -15.07 26.44
N SER A 424 19.78 -16.28 26.57
CA SER A 424 21.18 -16.55 26.21
C SER A 424 21.42 -16.40 24.71
N GLU A 425 20.54 -16.97 23.88
CA GLU A 425 20.61 -16.84 22.42
C GLU A 425 20.38 -15.37 21.98
N ALA A 426 19.44 -14.67 22.62
CA ALA A 426 19.20 -13.26 22.36
C ALA A 426 20.41 -12.37 22.65
N LYS A 427 21.16 -12.66 23.73
CA LYS A 427 22.40 -11.93 24.06
C LYS A 427 23.51 -12.15 23.03
N ILE A 428 23.60 -13.34 22.44
CA ILE A 428 24.55 -13.62 21.36
C ILE A 428 24.18 -12.79 20.11
N ASN A 429 22.93 -12.83 19.70
CA ASN A 429 22.46 -12.04 18.55
C ASN A 429 22.65 -10.54 18.77
N LEU A 430 22.49 -10.04 20.00
CA LEU A 430 22.70 -8.61 20.29
C LEU A 430 24.16 -8.18 20.09
N LYS A 431 25.13 -9.04 20.34
CA LYS A 431 26.53 -8.75 20.01
C LYS A 431 26.72 -8.62 18.48
N GLU A 432 26.15 -9.56 17.73
CA GLU A 432 26.20 -9.54 16.27
C GLU A 432 25.50 -8.31 15.71
N ILE A 433 24.33 -7.92 16.24
CA ILE A 433 23.62 -6.70 15.88
C ILE A 433 24.49 -5.45 16.04
N LEU A 434 25.21 -5.32 17.18
CA LEU A 434 26.08 -4.19 17.44
C LEU A 434 27.26 -4.13 16.45
N GLU A 435 27.84 -5.30 16.10
CA GLU A 435 28.89 -5.39 15.10
C GLU A 435 28.39 -4.98 13.71
N PHE A 436 27.22 -5.46 13.29
CA PHE A 436 26.60 -5.09 12.02
C PHE A 436 26.23 -3.60 11.99
N GLU A 437 25.63 -3.07 13.04
CA GLU A 437 25.25 -1.65 13.15
C GLU A 437 26.47 -0.74 12.97
N SER A 438 27.60 -1.10 13.56
CA SER A 438 28.85 -0.33 13.41
C SER A 438 29.45 -0.34 12.00
N GLN A 439 29.13 -1.35 11.19
CA GLN A 439 29.66 -1.52 9.83
C GLN A 439 28.77 -0.92 8.73
N ILE A 440 27.54 -0.52 9.07
CA ILE A 440 26.59 0.05 8.12
C ILE A 440 26.74 1.56 8.10
N ASN A 441 27.02 2.11 6.93
CA ASN A 441 26.88 3.52 6.71
C ASN A 441 25.42 3.84 6.40
N PHE A 442 24.68 4.35 7.39
CA PHE A 442 23.26 4.64 7.24
C PHE A 442 23.08 5.91 6.40
N GLU A 443 22.53 5.74 5.20
CA GLU A 443 22.11 6.89 4.36
C GLU A 443 21.05 7.75 5.06
N ASN A 444 20.23 7.11 5.90
CA ASN A 444 19.19 7.77 6.70
C ASN A 444 19.52 7.70 8.20
N PRO A 445 19.91 8.82 8.83
CA PRO A 445 20.23 8.85 10.25
C PRO A 445 19.03 8.52 11.16
N ILE A 446 17.79 8.77 10.69
CA ILE A 446 16.57 8.43 11.44
C ILE A 446 16.48 6.90 11.63
N LYS A 447 16.82 6.13 10.60
CA LYS A 447 16.83 4.66 10.68
C LYS A 447 17.83 4.14 11.71
N GLN A 448 19.01 4.76 11.80
CA GLN A 448 20.00 4.42 12.81
C GLN A 448 19.49 4.68 14.24
N ILE A 449 18.82 5.80 14.45
CA ILE A 449 18.21 6.13 15.75
C ILE A 449 17.15 5.08 16.10
N GLU A 450 16.28 4.71 15.16
CA GLU A 450 15.25 3.69 15.38
C GLU A 450 15.84 2.34 15.80
N ILE A 451 16.92 1.92 15.17
CA ILE A 451 17.64 0.68 15.50
C ILE A 451 18.24 0.76 16.90
N LYS A 452 18.88 1.86 17.27
CA LYS A 452 19.44 2.06 18.62
C LYS A 452 18.34 2.00 19.71
N LEU A 453 17.21 2.63 19.46
CA LEU A 453 16.07 2.56 20.40
C LEU A 453 15.52 1.13 20.52
N GLN A 454 15.49 0.36 19.44
CA GLN A 454 15.10 -1.05 19.48
C GLN A 454 16.11 -1.91 20.24
N ILE A 455 17.40 -1.68 20.07
CA ILE A 455 18.46 -2.35 20.84
C ILE A 455 18.34 -2.01 22.32
N ALA A 456 18.11 -0.75 22.67
CA ALA A 456 17.88 -0.35 24.06
C ALA A 456 16.66 -1.07 24.67
N THR A 457 15.58 -1.20 23.92
CA THR A 457 14.39 -1.97 24.35
C THR A 457 14.73 -3.45 24.61
N PHE A 458 15.59 -4.05 23.78
CA PHE A 458 16.03 -5.44 24.02
C PHE A 458 16.83 -5.57 25.32
N TYR A 459 17.72 -4.63 25.62
CA TYR A 459 18.45 -4.62 26.89
C TYR A 459 17.51 -4.45 28.10
N VAL A 460 16.47 -3.62 28.03
CA VAL A 460 15.44 -3.56 29.08
C VAL A 460 14.78 -4.92 29.31
N ASN A 461 14.42 -5.62 28.24
CA ASN A 461 13.78 -6.94 28.31
C ASN A 461 14.72 -8.04 28.85
N LEU A 462 16.03 -7.84 28.71
CA LEU A 462 17.07 -8.74 29.22
C LEU A 462 17.57 -8.34 30.62
N ASP A 463 16.93 -7.37 31.27
CA ASP A 463 17.27 -6.82 32.58
C ASP A 463 18.68 -6.19 32.67
N ASP A 464 19.28 -5.81 31.52
CA ASP A 464 20.56 -5.07 31.48
C ASP A 464 20.27 -3.55 31.37
N ILE A 465 19.80 -2.98 32.48
CA ILE A 465 19.32 -1.60 32.52
C ILE A 465 20.44 -0.59 32.28
N GLY A 466 21.67 -0.91 32.69
CA GLY A 466 22.83 -0.05 32.42
C GLY A 466 23.10 0.13 30.92
N LYS A 467 23.14 -0.96 30.16
CA LYS A 467 23.31 -0.88 28.70
C LYS A 467 22.09 -0.30 28.01
N ALA A 468 20.88 -0.63 28.50
CA ALA A 468 19.66 -0.02 27.96
C ALA A 468 19.73 1.50 27.99
N ARG A 469 20.05 2.10 29.13
CA ARG A 469 20.21 3.57 29.25
C ARG A 469 21.36 4.12 28.42
N TYR A 470 22.49 3.45 28.39
CA TYR A 470 23.64 3.89 27.60
C TYR A 470 23.25 4.01 26.10
N ILE A 471 22.67 2.97 25.52
CA ILE A 471 22.25 2.98 24.11
C ILE A 471 21.10 3.97 23.88
N ASN A 472 20.17 4.06 24.83
CA ASN A 472 19.06 5.02 24.76
C ASN A 472 19.58 6.47 24.73
N HIS A 473 20.57 6.79 25.57
CA HIS A 473 21.22 8.09 25.59
C HIS A 473 22.01 8.38 24.30
N GLN A 474 22.68 7.38 23.73
CA GLN A 474 23.31 7.55 22.40
C GLN A 474 22.28 7.92 21.33
N ALA A 475 21.12 7.22 21.29
CA ALA A 475 20.05 7.54 20.37
C ALA A 475 19.56 8.98 20.54
N ASN A 476 19.40 9.44 21.80
CA ASN A 476 18.99 10.81 22.12
C ASN A 476 20.05 11.85 21.68
N LYS A 477 21.34 11.54 21.85
CA LYS A 477 22.43 12.41 21.38
C LYS A 477 22.36 12.59 19.86
N PHE A 478 22.23 11.50 19.09
CA PHE A 478 22.04 11.57 17.64
C PHE A 478 20.80 12.37 17.25
N MET A 479 19.67 12.21 17.97
CA MET A 479 18.46 12.99 17.70
C MET A 479 18.69 14.49 17.89
N ASN A 480 19.45 14.89 18.88
CA ASN A 480 19.71 16.30 19.18
C ASN A 480 20.67 16.95 18.18
N GLU A 481 21.54 16.17 17.54
CA GLU A 481 22.47 16.60 16.49
C GLU A 481 21.76 16.80 15.14
N LEU A 482 20.58 16.21 14.94
CA LEU A 482 19.80 16.39 13.72
C LEU A 482 19.20 17.81 13.66
N SER A 483 19.37 18.46 12.53
CA SER A 483 18.80 19.80 12.27
C SER A 483 17.28 19.82 12.12
N ILE A 484 16.63 18.66 12.12
CA ILE A 484 15.20 18.45 11.79
C ILE A 484 14.37 18.27 13.07
N LYS A 485 14.30 19.30 13.93
CA LYS A 485 13.55 19.23 15.21
C LYS A 485 12.02 19.35 15.09
N ASN A 486 11.47 19.54 13.89
CA ASN A 486 10.03 19.70 13.68
C ASN A 486 9.43 18.57 12.79
N ASP A 487 10.19 17.51 12.54
CA ASP A 487 9.73 16.35 11.79
C ASP A 487 8.99 15.37 12.72
N ILE A 488 7.99 14.69 12.14
CA ILE A 488 7.20 13.66 12.81
C ILE A 488 8.05 12.50 13.31
N HIS A 489 9.09 12.11 12.55
CA HIS A 489 10.04 11.06 12.94
C HIS A 489 10.86 11.45 14.17
N TYR A 490 11.23 12.72 14.32
CA TYR A 490 11.89 13.22 15.51
C TYR A 490 11.01 13.01 16.75
N TYR A 491 9.74 13.41 16.70
CA TYR A 491 8.81 13.23 17.82
C TYR A 491 8.54 11.76 18.13
N ARG A 492 8.39 10.91 17.13
CA ARG A 492 8.23 9.45 17.32
C ARG A 492 9.40 8.86 18.11
N ASN A 493 10.61 9.21 17.73
CA ASN A 493 11.82 8.67 18.36
C ASN A 493 12.07 9.26 19.74
N LEU A 494 11.80 10.55 19.93
CA LEU A 494 11.87 11.17 21.26
C LEU A 494 10.90 10.50 22.24
N LEU A 495 9.69 10.22 21.82
CA LEU A 495 8.71 9.54 22.65
C LEU A 495 9.07 8.07 22.95
N LYS A 496 9.69 7.38 21.99
CA LYS A 496 10.24 6.04 22.22
C LYS A 496 11.39 6.07 23.24
N TYR A 497 12.26 7.06 23.16
CA TYR A 497 13.31 7.30 24.15
C TYR A 497 12.71 7.42 25.55
N GLU A 498 11.70 8.27 25.72
CA GLU A 498 11.02 8.48 27.00
C GLU A 498 10.31 7.21 27.50
N LEU A 499 9.74 6.42 26.61
CA LEU A 499 9.11 5.15 26.92
C LEU A 499 10.11 4.14 27.50
N ILE A 500 11.30 4.07 26.94
CA ILE A 500 12.38 3.19 27.41
C ILE A 500 12.82 3.61 28.83
N GLU A 501 12.93 4.92 29.12
CA GLU A 501 13.25 5.41 30.45
C GLU A 501 12.22 4.97 31.51
N ILE A 502 10.93 5.04 31.16
CA ILE A 502 9.86 4.55 32.04
C ILE A 502 9.99 3.05 32.29
N GLN A 503 10.27 2.28 31.23
CA GLN A 503 10.52 0.84 31.37
C GLN A 503 11.70 0.53 32.27
N CYS A 504 12.78 1.32 32.18
CA CYS A 504 13.92 1.21 33.08
C CYS A 504 13.53 1.47 34.55
N PHE A 505 12.71 2.50 34.82
CA PHE A 505 12.23 2.76 36.18
C PHE A 505 11.38 1.61 36.72
N LEU A 506 10.47 1.03 35.91
CA LEU A 506 9.67 -0.13 36.33
C LEU A 506 10.54 -1.35 36.67
N LYS A 507 11.59 -1.60 35.88
CA LYS A 507 12.54 -2.68 36.14
C LYS A 507 13.35 -2.46 37.42
N GLU A 508 13.64 -1.21 37.75
CA GLU A 508 14.30 -0.82 39.00
C GLU A 508 13.33 -0.73 40.21
N GLN A 509 12.07 -1.11 40.05
CA GLN A 509 11.01 -1.02 41.08
C GLN A 509 10.77 0.41 41.57
N LYS A 510 11.03 1.40 40.72
CA LYS A 510 10.80 2.83 41.00
C LYS A 510 9.42 3.28 40.46
N ASP A 511 8.35 2.60 40.88
CA ASP A 511 7.01 2.74 40.35
C ASP A 511 6.46 4.16 40.45
N SER A 512 6.77 4.88 41.54
CA SER A 512 6.37 6.29 41.66
C SER A 512 6.99 7.16 40.58
N MET A 513 8.28 6.99 40.29
CA MET A 513 8.95 7.72 39.22
C MET A 513 8.42 7.34 37.86
N ALA A 514 8.20 6.04 37.60
CA ALA A 514 7.60 5.55 36.35
C ALA A 514 6.20 6.15 36.13
N SER A 515 5.35 6.17 37.14
CA SER A 515 3.98 6.72 37.05
C SER A 515 3.97 8.23 36.83
N ILE A 516 4.83 8.99 37.50
CA ILE A 516 4.97 10.44 37.32
C ILE A 516 5.42 10.73 35.89
N LYS A 517 6.52 10.10 35.44
CA LYS A 517 7.07 10.33 34.11
C LYS A 517 6.10 9.91 33.00
N ALA A 518 5.35 8.82 33.19
CA ALA A 518 4.33 8.39 32.24
C ALA A 518 3.17 9.40 32.13
N ASN A 519 2.71 9.96 33.27
CA ASN A 519 1.70 11.00 33.27
C ASN A 519 2.19 12.28 32.60
N ASP A 520 3.39 12.74 32.94
CA ASP A 520 3.97 13.98 32.44
C ASP A 520 4.15 13.92 30.93
N ASN A 521 4.68 12.80 30.39
CA ASN A 521 4.81 12.59 28.96
C ASN A 521 3.45 12.51 28.27
N TYR A 522 2.44 11.89 28.88
CA TYR A 522 1.09 11.89 28.35
C TYR A 522 0.54 13.32 28.22
N GLN A 523 0.64 14.14 29.27
CA GLN A 523 0.16 15.53 29.28
C GLN A 523 0.93 16.40 28.27
N TRP A 524 2.24 16.20 28.17
CA TRP A 524 3.07 16.89 27.19
C TRP A 524 2.66 16.58 25.75
N ILE A 525 2.39 15.30 25.41
CA ILE A 525 1.88 14.90 24.07
C ILE A 525 0.52 15.55 23.81
N ASP A 526 -0.38 15.54 24.79
CA ASP A 526 -1.72 16.12 24.64
C ASP A 526 -1.63 17.62 24.33
N SER A 527 -0.78 18.34 25.03
CA SER A 527 -0.47 19.75 24.78
C SER A 527 0.14 19.96 23.39
N MET A 528 1.15 19.17 23.02
CA MET A 528 1.79 19.26 21.71
C MET A 528 0.83 18.98 20.56
N GLN A 529 0.00 17.95 20.67
CA GLN A 529 -1.01 17.62 19.69
C GLN A 529 -2.05 18.73 19.54
N SER A 530 -2.30 19.50 20.60
CA SER A 530 -3.18 20.67 20.56
C SER A 530 -2.57 21.82 19.77
N ASN A 531 -1.26 22.01 19.87
CA ASN A 531 -0.51 23.10 19.21
C ASN A 531 -0.02 22.72 17.79
N LYS A 532 0.15 21.43 17.49
CA LYS A 532 0.66 20.90 16.22
C LYS A 532 -0.33 19.86 15.65
N PRO A 533 -1.31 20.27 14.85
CA PRO A 533 -2.40 19.38 14.37
C PRO A 533 -1.91 18.15 13.58
N PHE A 534 -0.76 18.23 12.92
CA PHE A 534 -0.21 17.11 12.17
C PHE A 534 0.21 15.93 13.07
N LEU A 535 0.58 16.18 14.35
CA LEU A 535 0.90 15.14 15.32
C LEU A 535 -0.34 14.39 15.81
N LYS A 536 -1.54 14.99 15.75
CA LYS A 536 -2.79 14.31 16.12
C LYS A 536 -3.10 13.14 15.22
N LYS A 537 -2.69 13.21 13.97
CA LYS A 537 -2.97 12.20 12.94
C LYS A 537 -1.97 11.07 12.95
N ASP A 538 -0.86 11.20 13.67
CA ASP A 538 0.20 10.22 13.64
C ASP A 538 -0.14 8.98 14.49
N ARG A 539 -0.19 7.83 13.82
CA ARG A 539 -0.53 6.55 14.43
C ARG A 539 0.49 6.13 15.49
N ILE A 540 1.79 6.25 15.17
CA ILE A 540 2.86 5.79 16.09
C ILE A 540 2.91 6.65 17.33
N ILE A 541 2.78 7.99 17.20
CA ILE A 541 2.71 8.89 18.35
C ILE A 541 1.51 8.53 19.24
N ASN A 542 0.39 8.24 18.65
CA ASN A 542 -0.80 7.84 19.39
C ASN A 542 -0.62 6.47 20.07
N GLU A 543 0.01 5.50 19.43
CA GLU A 543 0.36 4.22 20.03
C GLU A 543 1.30 4.41 21.24
N ILE A 544 2.33 5.24 21.13
CA ILE A 544 3.24 5.55 22.22
C ILE A 544 2.51 6.29 23.36
N LYS A 545 1.65 7.25 23.03
CA LYS A 545 0.80 7.95 24.01
C LYS A 545 -0.04 6.96 24.83
N SER A 546 -0.58 5.90 24.22
CA SER A 546 -1.27 4.84 24.93
C SER A 546 -0.33 4.05 25.83
N SER A 547 0.86 3.72 25.32
CA SER A 547 1.82 2.98 26.15
C SER A 547 2.16 3.73 27.43
N PHE A 548 2.18 5.07 27.41
CA PHE A 548 2.32 5.84 28.65
C PHE A 548 1.14 5.63 29.62
N ILE A 549 -0.09 5.53 29.10
CA ILE A 549 -1.25 5.19 29.92
C ILE A 549 -1.10 3.78 30.50
N ASP A 550 -0.67 2.82 29.65
CA ASP A 550 -0.48 1.43 30.08
C ASP A 550 0.56 1.34 31.20
N TYR A 551 1.71 1.99 31.06
CA TYR A 551 2.76 2.00 32.07
C TYR A 551 2.34 2.73 33.34
N TYR A 552 1.55 3.80 33.24
CA TYR A 552 0.96 4.44 34.41
C TYR A 552 0.10 3.44 35.22
N PHE A 553 -0.74 2.64 34.55
CA PHE A 553 -1.56 1.64 35.22
C PHE A 553 -0.76 0.41 35.68
N ILE A 554 0.29 0.00 34.96
CA ILE A 554 1.19 -1.07 35.41
C ILE A 554 1.83 -0.69 36.73
N ALA A 555 2.37 0.52 36.85
CA ALA A 555 3.00 1.03 38.07
C ALA A 555 2.05 1.12 39.27
N LYS A 556 0.74 1.10 39.03
CA LYS A 556 -0.31 1.17 40.08
C LYS A 556 -1.12 -0.11 40.23
N SER A 557 -0.81 -1.17 39.52
CA SER A 557 -1.69 -2.35 39.41
C SER A 557 -1.92 -3.10 40.71
N ASP A 558 -1.01 -3.02 41.66
CA ASP A 558 -1.08 -3.76 42.91
C ASP A 558 -1.73 -2.96 44.07
N ASP A 559 -2.07 -1.68 43.84
CA ASP A 559 -2.75 -0.81 44.76
C ASP A 559 -4.19 -0.49 44.35
N LYS A 560 -5.17 -1.16 44.96
CA LYS A 560 -6.60 -0.93 44.70
C LYS A 560 -7.02 0.52 44.95
N LYS A 561 -6.46 1.19 45.96
CA LYS A 561 -6.78 2.60 46.28
C LYS A 561 -6.24 3.54 45.20
N ALA A 562 -5.02 3.28 44.71
CA ALA A 562 -4.43 4.01 43.58
C ALA A 562 -5.20 3.79 42.30
N LEU A 563 -5.65 2.55 42.04
CA LEU A 563 -6.50 2.25 40.85
C LEU A 563 -7.85 2.98 40.93
N LEU A 564 -8.51 3.02 42.09
CA LEU A 564 -9.75 3.77 42.29
C LEU A 564 -9.56 5.27 42.03
N SER A 565 -8.46 5.86 42.51
CA SER A 565 -8.15 7.27 42.26
C SER A 565 -7.86 7.58 40.80
N SER A 566 -7.44 6.60 40.02
CA SER A 566 -7.13 6.73 38.61
C SER A 566 -8.32 6.48 37.65
N PHE A 567 -9.53 6.37 38.17
CA PHE A 567 -10.75 6.16 37.37
C PHE A 567 -10.87 7.10 36.17
N TYR A 568 -10.54 8.36 36.33
CA TYR A 568 -10.63 9.38 35.28
C TYR A 568 -9.34 9.56 34.48
N PHE A 569 -8.24 8.97 34.87
CA PHE A 569 -7.01 9.06 34.08
C PHE A 569 -7.15 8.28 32.77
N PRO A 570 -6.75 8.80 31.63
CA PRO A 570 -6.10 10.11 31.40
C PRO A 570 -7.09 11.25 31.08
N TYR A 571 -8.35 11.10 31.41
CA TYR A 571 -9.40 12.04 31.00
C TYR A 571 -9.44 13.29 31.88
N ASN A 572 -9.82 14.42 31.28
CA ASN A 572 -10.19 15.59 32.02
C ASN A 572 -11.60 15.34 32.65
N ILE A 573 -11.73 15.43 33.97
CA ILE A 573 -13.01 15.24 34.67
C ILE A 573 -14.16 16.07 34.07
N ASN A 574 -13.87 17.29 33.62
CA ASN A 574 -14.88 18.19 33.02
C ASN A 574 -15.37 17.71 31.65
N LYS A 575 -14.67 16.79 31.00
CA LYS A 575 -15.03 16.20 29.72
C LYS A 575 -15.67 14.81 29.87
N TYR A 576 -15.72 14.26 31.07
CA TYR A 576 -16.33 12.97 31.34
C TYR A 576 -17.87 13.14 31.36
N PRO A 577 -18.63 12.22 30.77
CA PRO A 577 -20.08 12.32 30.84
C PRO A 577 -20.53 12.21 32.27
N LYS A 578 -21.40 13.14 32.72
CA LYS A 578 -21.97 13.07 34.07
C LYS A 578 -22.85 11.82 34.19
N SER A 579 -22.69 11.06 35.25
CA SER A 579 -23.55 9.92 35.55
C SER A 579 -25.00 10.39 35.70
N LYS A 580 -25.92 9.80 34.96
CA LYS A 580 -27.35 9.94 35.18
C LYS A 580 -27.73 8.99 36.34
N PRO A 581 -28.79 9.34 37.13
CA PRO A 581 -29.31 8.40 38.10
C PRO A 581 -29.52 7.00 37.51
N ASN A 582 -29.21 5.98 38.24
CA ASN A 582 -29.36 4.55 37.83
C ASN A 582 -28.63 4.16 36.54
N SER A 583 -27.63 4.93 36.11
CA SER A 583 -26.74 4.61 34.98
C SER A 583 -25.45 4.03 35.52
N LEU A 584 -25.16 2.78 35.15
CA LEU A 584 -23.92 2.09 35.48
C LEU A 584 -22.86 2.40 34.42
N PHE A 585 -21.77 3.02 34.82
CA PHE A 585 -20.58 3.22 33.99
C PHE A 585 -19.63 2.04 34.19
N ILE A 586 -19.22 1.41 33.12
CA ILE A 586 -18.24 0.33 33.12
C ILE A 586 -17.10 0.70 32.19
N ARG A 587 -15.94 0.91 32.76
CA ARG A 587 -14.73 1.25 32.05
C ARG A 587 -13.76 0.08 32.09
N TYR A 588 -13.12 -0.18 30.99
CA TYR A 588 -12.11 -1.23 30.83
C TYR A 588 -10.72 -0.65 30.54
N LYS A 589 -9.70 -1.33 31.05
CA LYS A 589 -8.32 -1.20 30.62
C LYS A 589 -7.70 -2.58 30.51
N VAL A 590 -7.28 -2.94 29.31
CA VAL A 590 -6.61 -4.22 29.03
C VAL A 590 -5.10 -3.99 29.14
N ILE A 591 -4.42 -4.77 29.96
CA ILE A 591 -2.98 -4.70 30.21
C ILE A 591 -2.44 -6.13 30.21
N GLN A 592 -1.72 -6.50 29.15
CA GLN A 592 -1.16 -7.85 29.00
C GLN A 592 -2.25 -8.95 29.18
N ASP A 593 -2.12 -9.81 30.19
CA ASP A 593 -3.08 -10.86 30.53
C ASP A 593 -4.11 -10.45 31.60
N LYS A 594 -4.11 -9.18 32.00
CA LYS A 594 -5.01 -8.63 33.00
C LYS A 594 -6.00 -7.64 32.37
N ILE A 595 -7.17 -7.53 32.99
CA ILE A 595 -8.15 -6.50 32.67
C ILE A 595 -8.55 -5.77 33.96
N ILE A 596 -8.49 -4.44 33.94
CA ILE A 596 -8.98 -3.59 34.99
C ILE A 596 -10.37 -3.14 34.60
N ILE A 597 -11.33 -3.31 35.51
CA ILE A 597 -12.74 -2.97 35.30
C ILE A 597 -13.14 -1.99 36.41
N TRP A 598 -13.38 -0.75 36.04
CA TRP A 598 -13.94 0.24 36.92
C TRP A 598 -15.44 0.31 36.71
N THR A 599 -16.15 0.51 37.80
CA THR A 599 -17.59 0.76 37.80
C THR A 599 -17.92 2.05 38.59
N GLU A 600 -18.93 2.77 38.12
CA GLU A 600 -19.51 3.91 38.84
C GLU A 600 -21.02 3.92 38.63
N ILE A 601 -21.80 3.97 39.71
CA ILE A 601 -23.24 4.15 39.71
C ILE A 601 -23.64 5.05 40.91
N ASN A 602 -24.42 6.08 40.65
CA ASN A 602 -24.89 7.00 41.69
C ASN A 602 -23.75 7.51 42.60
N GLY A 603 -22.58 7.76 42.04
CA GLY A 603 -21.38 8.25 42.72
C GLY A 603 -20.56 7.15 43.46
N LYS A 604 -21.08 5.95 43.59
CA LYS A 604 -20.32 4.82 44.14
C LYS A 604 -19.40 4.23 43.07
N LYS A 605 -18.10 4.13 43.46
CA LYS A 605 -17.07 3.58 42.53
C LYS A 605 -16.50 2.30 43.11
N ASP A 606 -16.22 1.35 42.20
CA ASP A 606 -15.44 0.14 42.54
C ASP A 606 -14.47 -0.19 41.39
N VAL A 607 -13.51 -1.06 41.69
CA VAL A 607 -12.53 -1.53 40.70
C VAL A 607 -12.23 -3.01 40.89
N PHE A 608 -12.17 -3.73 39.80
CA PHE A 608 -11.89 -5.16 39.77
C PHE A 608 -10.67 -5.39 38.88
N LEU A 609 -9.73 -6.18 39.33
CA LEU A 609 -8.62 -6.69 38.52
C LEU A 609 -8.89 -8.16 38.25
N ARG A 610 -8.96 -8.53 37.00
CA ARG A 610 -9.21 -9.91 36.57
C ARG A 610 -8.07 -10.40 35.66
N LYS A 611 -7.61 -11.61 35.90
CA LYS A 611 -6.67 -12.29 35.02
C LYS A 611 -7.45 -13.06 33.96
N MET A 612 -7.04 -12.90 32.71
CA MET A 612 -7.70 -13.55 31.57
C MET A 612 -7.10 -14.94 31.32
N ALA A 613 -7.93 -15.96 31.39
CA ALA A 613 -7.50 -17.35 31.18
C ALA A 613 -7.12 -17.64 29.70
N ASN A 614 -7.70 -16.91 28.76
CA ASN A 614 -7.43 -17.03 27.33
C ASN A 614 -7.17 -15.65 26.72
N PRO A 615 -6.41 -15.57 25.62
CA PRO A 615 -6.24 -14.34 24.89
C PRO A 615 -7.60 -13.73 24.51
N LEU A 616 -7.85 -12.52 24.96
CA LEU A 616 -9.13 -11.82 24.78
C LEU A 616 -9.45 -11.65 23.30
N ASP A 617 -8.43 -11.37 22.50
CA ASP A 617 -8.53 -11.20 21.04
C ASP A 617 -9.12 -12.44 20.36
N LYS A 618 -8.60 -13.63 20.69
CA LYS A 618 -9.12 -14.89 20.13
C LYS A 618 -10.60 -15.09 20.44
N SER A 619 -10.99 -14.82 21.69
CA SER A 619 -12.37 -15.02 22.14
C SER A 619 -13.33 -14.07 21.42
N ILE A 620 -12.99 -12.80 21.32
CA ILE A 620 -13.82 -11.78 20.68
C ILE A 620 -13.90 -12.01 19.16
N LEU A 621 -12.77 -12.26 18.50
CA LEU A 621 -12.76 -12.55 17.06
C LEU A 621 -13.55 -13.83 16.72
N SER A 622 -13.44 -14.87 17.53
CA SER A 622 -14.22 -16.10 17.33
C SER A 622 -15.72 -15.85 17.44
N ILE A 623 -16.17 -15.08 18.44
CA ILE A 623 -17.58 -14.70 18.57
C ILE A 623 -18.05 -13.89 17.37
N ARG A 624 -17.27 -12.91 16.98
CA ARG A 624 -17.60 -12.05 15.85
C ARG A 624 -17.71 -12.82 14.54
N ASN A 625 -16.75 -13.71 14.27
CA ASN A 625 -16.76 -14.56 13.08
C ASN A 625 -17.97 -15.51 13.11
N ALA A 626 -18.24 -16.16 14.25
CA ALA A 626 -19.42 -17.00 14.40
C ALA A 626 -20.73 -16.26 14.07
N ILE A 627 -20.90 -15.02 14.55
CA ILE A 627 -22.08 -14.20 14.24
C ILE A 627 -22.14 -13.86 12.75
N ARG A 628 -21.04 -13.47 12.12
CA ARG A 628 -20.99 -13.05 10.71
C ARG A 628 -21.23 -14.18 9.73
N GLU A 629 -20.84 -15.40 10.07
CA GLU A 629 -20.99 -16.58 9.23
C GLU A 629 -22.34 -17.26 9.38
N MET A 630 -23.07 -17.02 10.47
CA MET A 630 -24.39 -17.62 10.72
C MET A 630 -25.39 -17.50 9.57
N PRO A 631 -25.52 -16.37 8.86
CA PRO A 631 -26.51 -16.24 7.79
C PRO A 631 -26.22 -17.09 6.57
N SER A 632 -24.95 -17.35 6.27
CA SER A 632 -24.50 -18.12 5.10
C SER A 632 -24.26 -19.61 5.39
N ALA A 633 -24.31 -20.02 6.66
CA ALA A 633 -24.05 -21.39 7.06
C ALA A 633 -25.24 -22.31 6.75
N GLY A 634 -24.97 -23.55 6.29
CA GLY A 634 -26.00 -24.60 6.16
C GLY A 634 -26.62 -24.99 7.51
N GLU A 635 -27.80 -25.63 7.51
CA GLU A 635 -28.55 -25.90 8.76
C GLU A 635 -27.76 -26.64 9.83
N LYS A 636 -27.00 -27.68 9.47
CA LYS A 636 -26.14 -28.38 10.43
C LYS A 636 -25.03 -27.49 11.03
N SER A 637 -24.43 -26.62 10.20
CA SER A 637 -23.41 -25.68 10.68
C SER A 637 -24.01 -24.58 11.56
N LYS A 638 -25.27 -24.16 11.32
CA LYS A 638 -25.96 -23.18 12.16
C LYS A 638 -26.15 -23.66 13.61
N VAL A 639 -26.43 -24.96 13.81
CA VAL A 639 -26.54 -25.53 15.17
C VAL A 639 -25.19 -25.47 15.89
N ASN A 640 -24.15 -25.91 15.23
CA ASN A 640 -22.80 -25.88 15.79
C ASN A 640 -22.34 -24.45 16.13
N TYR A 641 -22.58 -23.47 15.24
CA TYR A 641 -22.28 -22.06 15.51
C TYR A 641 -23.07 -21.49 16.70
N LYS A 642 -24.35 -21.90 16.89
CA LYS A 642 -25.14 -21.44 18.04
C LYS A 642 -24.58 -21.94 19.36
N ASP A 643 -24.14 -23.21 19.42
CA ASP A 643 -23.57 -23.77 20.64
C ASP A 643 -22.21 -23.18 20.99
N ILE A 644 -21.31 -23.07 20.02
CA ILE A 644 -20.02 -22.41 20.20
C ILE A 644 -20.22 -20.95 20.65
N TYR A 645 -21.13 -20.24 20.00
CA TYR A 645 -21.47 -18.86 20.32
C TYR A 645 -21.98 -18.75 21.78
N ARG A 646 -22.90 -19.61 22.22
CA ARG A 646 -23.46 -19.59 23.57
C ARG A 646 -22.38 -19.77 24.65
N VAL A 647 -21.55 -20.82 24.50
CA VAL A 647 -20.47 -21.11 25.45
C VAL A 647 -19.46 -19.98 25.52
N LEU A 648 -19.06 -19.42 24.37
CA LEU A 648 -18.11 -18.31 24.34
C LEU A 648 -18.69 -17.04 24.98
N ILE A 649 -19.97 -16.73 24.73
CA ILE A 649 -20.66 -15.57 25.31
C ILE A 649 -20.78 -15.69 26.83
N GLU A 650 -21.18 -16.85 27.36
CA GLU A 650 -21.30 -17.07 28.79
C GLU A 650 -19.94 -16.89 29.49
N LYS A 651 -18.89 -17.49 28.94
CA LYS A 651 -17.53 -17.40 29.43
C LYS A 651 -16.99 -15.96 29.39
N LEU A 652 -17.25 -15.27 28.29
CA LEU A 652 -16.81 -13.88 28.14
C LEU A 652 -17.58 -12.94 29.06
N SER A 653 -18.90 -13.17 29.23
CA SER A 653 -19.75 -12.39 30.14
C SER A 653 -19.25 -12.48 31.59
N SER A 654 -18.94 -13.67 32.07
CA SER A 654 -18.39 -13.86 33.42
C SER A 654 -17.02 -13.19 33.63
N SER A 655 -16.24 -13.10 32.55
CA SER A 655 -14.92 -12.45 32.62
C SER A 655 -14.97 -10.92 32.52
N LEU A 656 -15.93 -10.38 31.78
CA LEU A 656 -15.99 -8.94 31.50
C LEU A 656 -16.98 -8.19 32.41
N LEU A 657 -18.05 -8.80 32.82
CA LEU A 657 -19.10 -8.10 33.58
C LEU A 657 -18.90 -8.19 35.08
N PRO A 658 -18.92 -7.04 35.80
CA PRO A 658 -19.05 -7.02 37.22
C PRO A 658 -20.48 -7.38 37.64
N ASP A 659 -20.73 -7.47 38.95
CA ASP A 659 -22.10 -7.52 39.47
C ASP A 659 -22.84 -6.24 39.09
N ILE A 660 -24.00 -6.37 38.50
CA ILE A 660 -24.84 -5.25 38.05
C ILE A 660 -25.82 -4.93 39.17
N PRO A 661 -25.79 -3.72 39.76
CA PRO A 661 -26.75 -3.32 40.82
C PRO A 661 -28.20 -3.37 40.33
N LEU A 662 -29.13 -3.66 41.25
CA LEU A 662 -30.54 -3.85 40.90
C LEU A 662 -31.23 -2.58 40.36
N GLU A 663 -30.78 -1.42 40.81
CA GLU A 663 -31.25 -0.10 40.41
C GLU A 663 -30.79 0.29 39.01
N THR A 664 -29.92 -0.49 38.33
CA THR A 664 -29.39 -0.14 37.02
C THR A 664 -30.50 -0.17 35.95
N GLU A 665 -30.66 0.94 35.24
CA GLU A 665 -31.56 1.07 34.08
C GLU A 665 -30.80 1.15 32.75
N SER A 666 -29.61 1.75 32.80
CA SER A 666 -28.76 1.90 31.61
C SER A 666 -27.32 1.56 31.91
N ILE A 667 -26.57 1.11 30.90
CA ILE A 667 -25.15 0.82 31.02
C ILE A 667 -24.42 1.63 29.96
N LEU A 668 -23.40 2.38 30.38
CA LEU A 668 -22.46 3.07 29.53
C LEU A 668 -21.11 2.34 29.58
N PHE A 669 -20.72 1.78 28.47
CA PHE A 669 -19.47 1.09 28.31
C PHE A 669 -18.36 2.00 27.78
N PHE A 670 -17.19 1.90 28.39
CA PHE A 670 -15.93 2.50 27.93
C PHE A 670 -14.97 1.34 27.56
N PRO A 671 -15.12 0.78 26.39
CA PRO A 671 -14.27 -0.34 25.97
C PRO A 671 -12.85 0.13 25.67
N ASP A 672 -11.90 -0.77 25.91
CA ASP A 672 -10.49 -0.59 25.56
C ASP A 672 -10.05 -1.67 24.58
N GLN A 673 -9.19 -1.31 23.65
CA GLN A 673 -8.59 -2.24 22.68
C GLN A 673 -9.63 -3.07 21.92
N ILE A 674 -9.43 -4.38 21.84
CA ILE A 674 -10.29 -5.31 21.10
C ILE A 674 -11.75 -5.32 21.60
N LEU A 675 -12.00 -4.88 22.81
CA LEU A 675 -13.36 -4.73 23.34
C LEU A 675 -14.22 -3.73 22.55
N SER A 676 -13.58 -2.81 21.83
CA SER A 676 -14.26 -1.80 21.00
C SER A 676 -15.06 -2.38 19.83
N ILE A 677 -14.75 -3.61 19.42
CA ILE A 677 -15.48 -4.30 18.33
C ILE A 677 -16.50 -5.32 18.84
N LEU A 678 -16.68 -5.42 20.17
CA LEU A 678 -17.65 -6.30 20.81
C LEU A 678 -18.97 -5.55 21.05
N PRO A 679 -20.10 -6.00 20.49
CA PRO A 679 -21.40 -5.48 20.92
C PRO A 679 -21.76 -6.09 22.28
N PHE A 680 -21.61 -5.30 23.35
CA PHE A 680 -21.89 -5.77 24.73
C PHE A 680 -23.35 -6.18 24.93
N GLU A 681 -24.24 -5.76 24.08
CA GLU A 681 -25.67 -6.15 24.03
C GLU A 681 -25.90 -7.65 23.94
N ILE A 682 -24.96 -8.40 23.33
CA ILE A 682 -25.06 -9.85 23.18
C ILE A 682 -24.62 -10.60 24.44
N LEU A 683 -23.90 -9.95 25.36
CA LEU A 683 -23.49 -10.58 26.62
C LEU A 683 -24.68 -10.95 27.48
N VAL A 684 -24.55 -12.04 28.24
CA VAL A 684 -25.60 -12.50 29.14
C VAL A 684 -25.45 -11.88 30.51
N HIS A 685 -26.56 -11.70 31.22
CA HIS A 685 -26.59 -11.12 32.56
C HIS A 685 -25.86 -12.04 33.56
N PRO A 686 -24.94 -11.52 34.42
CA PRO A 686 -24.15 -12.36 35.29
C PRO A 686 -24.94 -13.28 36.23
N LYS A 687 -26.12 -12.80 36.69
CA LYS A 687 -27.04 -13.56 37.59
C LYS A 687 -28.18 -14.25 36.88
N ASP A 688 -28.35 -14.07 35.56
CA ASP A 688 -29.39 -14.72 34.75
C ASP A 688 -28.85 -14.99 33.31
N PRO A 689 -28.07 -16.05 33.13
CA PRO A 689 -27.44 -16.37 31.84
C PRO A 689 -28.43 -16.64 30.69
N LYS A 690 -29.71 -16.76 30.99
CA LYS A 690 -30.77 -16.92 29.97
C LYS A 690 -31.13 -15.58 29.33
N LYS A 691 -30.81 -14.42 29.97
CA LYS A 691 -31.13 -13.08 29.48
C LYS A 691 -29.90 -12.34 29.02
N ARG A 692 -29.97 -11.76 27.83
CA ARG A 692 -28.95 -10.85 27.32
C ARG A 692 -29.07 -9.49 27.99
N LEU A 693 -27.97 -8.74 28.09
CA LEU A 693 -27.96 -7.41 28.69
C LEU A 693 -28.99 -6.48 28.05
N ILE A 694 -29.14 -6.51 26.71
CA ILE A 694 -30.06 -5.64 25.97
C ILE A 694 -31.53 -5.87 26.33
N GLU A 695 -31.87 -7.03 26.85
CA GLU A 695 -33.26 -7.32 27.26
C GLU A 695 -33.69 -6.48 28.47
N LYS A 696 -32.74 -6.14 29.34
CA LYS A 696 -33.00 -5.41 30.57
C LYS A 696 -32.50 -3.95 30.49
N TYR A 697 -31.31 -3.72 29.94
CA TYR A 697 -30.63 -2.44 30.01
C TYR A 697 -30.58 -1.74 28.64
N SER A 698 -30.71 -0.40 28.65
CA SER A 698 -30.34 0.39 27.50
C SER A 698 -28.81 0.60 27.49
N ILE A 699 -28.15 0.34 26.36
CA ILE A 699 -26.70 0.30 26.28
C ILE A 699 -26.21 1.38 25.34
N SER A 700 -25.10 2.02 25.72
CA SER A 700 -24.40 3.00 24.93
C SER A 700 -22.90 2.89 25.14
N TYR A 701 -22.14 3.53 24.27
CA TYR A 701 -20.68 3.44 24.23
C TYR A 701 -20.05 4.83 24.30
N HIS A 702 -18.91 4.90 24.97
CA HIS A 702 -18.08 6.08 24.99
C HIS A 702 -16.64 5.71 24.72
N PHE A 703 -15.98 6.39 23.80
CA PHE A 703 -14.58 6.16 23.44
C PHE A 703 -13.69 7.32 23.90
N ILE A 704 -12.41 7.05 24.06
CA ILE A 704 -11.42 7.86 24.82
C ILE A 704 -11.25 9.31 24.34
N THR A 705 -11.54 9.62 23.08
CA THR A 705 -11.26 10.94 22.50
C THR A 705 -12.56 11.71 22.26
N PHE A 706 -13.02 12.47 23.25
CA PHE A 706 -14.08 13.43 23.06
C PHE A 706 -13.55 14.87 23.18
N PRO A 707 -13.61 15.69 22.11
CA PRO A 707 -13.59 17.12 22.29
C PRO A 707 -14.87 17.49 23.07
N GLY A 708 -14.74 18.36 24.06
CA GLY A 708 -15.84 18.73 24.93
C GLY A 708 -17.11 19.12 24.16
N ILE A 709 -18.25 18.79 24.75
CA ILE A 709 -19.58 19.11 24.24
C ILE A 709 -19.68 20.62 24.03
N HIS A 710 -19.61 21.04 22.79
CA HIS A 710 -19.92 22.43 22.44
C HIS A 710 -21.43 22.58 22.28
N LYS A 711 -22.11 23.17 23.27
CA LYS A 711 -23.49 23.56 23.10
C LYS A 711 -23.61 24.48 21.86
N PRO A 712 -24.51 24.21 20.96
CA PRO A 712 -24.67 25.03 19.77
C PRO A 712 -25.07 26.48 20.15
N LYS A 713 -24.28 27.46 19.69
CA LYS A 713 -24.62 28.89 19.81
C LYS A 713 -25.62 29.36 18.75
N LYS A 714 -25.95 28.55 17.74
CA LYS A 714 -26.90 28.83 16.68
C LYS A 714 -28.07 27.85 16.74
N VAL A 715 -29.28 28.34 16.46
CA VAL A 715 -30.46 27.48 16.25
C VAL A 715 -30.23 26.63 15.00
N LEU A 716 -30.14 25.30 15.21
CA LEU A 716 -30.06 24.35 14.12
C LEU A 716 -31.44 24.07 13.54
N ARG A 717 -31.48 23.59 12.26
CA ARG A 717 -32.73 23.18 11.62
C ARG A 717 -33.21 21.87 12.23
N ARG A 718 -34.39 21.86 12.85
CA ARG A 718 -35.06 20.68 13.42
C ARG A 718 -35.68 19.80 12.32
N LYS A 719 -34.84 19.38 11.36
CA LYS A 719 -35.19 18.50 10.27
C LYS A 719 -34.06 17.50 10.11
N ILE A 720 -34.35 16.32 9.55
CA ILE A 720 -33.36 15.37 9.22
C ILE A 720 -32.71 15.77 7.88
N LEU A 721 -31.39 15.87 7.82
CA LEU A 721 -30.63 15.93 6.59
C LEU A 721 -30.26 14.50 6.19
N ALA A 722 -30.81 14.01 5.07
CA ALA A 722 -30.63 12.64 4.64
C ALA A 722 -29.92 12.54 3.28
N PHE A 723 -28.99 11.58 3.13
CA PHE A 723 -28.27 11.30 1.89
C PHE A 723 -28.46 9.84 1.45
N SER A 724 -28.80 9.65 0.16
CA SER A 724 -28.91 8.35 -0.50
C SER A 724 -28.26 8.42 -1.88
N PRO A 725 -26.92 8.24 -1.97
CA PRO A 725 -26.20 8.21 -3.24
C PRO A 725 -26.64 7.06 -4.15
N ASP A 726 -26.53 7.25 -5.46
CA ASP A 726 -26.74 6.21 -6.46
C ASP A 726 -25.41 5.54 -6.86
N PHE A 727 -25.41 4.23 -6.86
CA PHE A 727 -24.26 3.40 -7.24
C PHE A 727 -24.55 2.50 -8.45
N GLN A 728 -25.63 2.72 -9.21
CA GLN A 728 -25.96 1.87 -10.38
C GLN A 728 -24.90 1.92 -11.47
N LYS A 729 -24.29 3.08 -11.68
CA LYS A 729 -23.26 3.33 -12.68
C LYS A 729 -21.91 3.65 -12.07
N ASP A 730 -21.65 3.19 -10.85
CA ASP A 730 -20.44 3.49 -10.10
C ASP A 730 -19.22 2.81 -10.74
N SER A 731 -18.26 3.65 -11.19
CA SER A 731 -17.01 3.15 -11.82
C SER A 731 -16.05 2.52 -10.81
N ARG A 732 -16.23 2.80 -9.51
CA ARG A 732 -15.40 2.32 -8.39
C ARG A 732 -15.80 0.92 -7.93
N GLY A 733 -16.96 0.39 -8.40
CA GLY A 733 -17.43 -0.97 -8.14
C GLY A 733 -18.23 -1.15 -6.85
N PHE A 734 -18.75 -0.07 -6.26
CA PHE A 734 -19.69 -0.16 -5.15
C PHE A 734 -21.04 -0.70 -5.64
N ALA A 735 -21.61 -1.64 -4.86
CA ALA A 735 -22.91 -2.23 -5.17
C ALA A 735 -24.02 -1.20 -4.94
N ASN A 736 -25.07 -1.22 -5.77
CA ASN A 736 -26.21 -0.32 -5.56
C ASN A 736 -26.98 -0.67 -4.28
N LEU A 737 -27.30 0.35 -3.48
CA LEU A 737 -28.09 0.23 -2.24
C LEU A 737 -29.58 0.35 -2.59
N LYS A 738 -30.21 -0.78 -2.89
CA LYS A 738 -31.62 -0.83 -3.39
C LYS A 738 -32.64 -0.28 -2.40
N TYR A 739 -32.36 -0.31 -1.11
CA TYR A 739 -33.32 0.06 -0.06
C TYR A 739 -33.03 1.42 0.57
N SER A 740 -31.93 2.09 0.22
CA SER A 740 -31.56 3.40 0.80
C SER A 740 -32.60 4.51 0.58
N GLU A 741 -33.19 4.60 -0.61
CA GLU A 741 -34.27 5.56 -0.88
C GLU A 741 -35.54 5.19 -0.12
N THR A 742 -35.85 3.89 0.01
CA THR A 742 -37.02 3.41 0.78
C THR A 742 -36.84 3.71 2.27
N GLU A 743 -35.63 3.55 2.79
CA GLU A 743 -35.26 3.89 4.16
C GLU A 743 -35.52 5.37 4.45
N ILE A 744 -35.03 6.28 3.61
CA ILE A 744 -35.25 7.70 3.76
C ILE A 744 -36.75 8.04 3.65
N LYS A 745 -37.50 7.41 2.74
CA LYS A 745 -38.93 7.59 2.62
C LYS A 745 -39.65 7.21 3.92
N LYS A 746 -39.30 6.07 4.52
CA LYS A 746 -39.88 5.63 5.79
C LYS A 746 -39.54 6.55 6.95
N ILE A 747 -38.34 7.08 7.02
CA ILE A 747 -37.91 8.05 8.03
C ILE A 747 -38.74 9.35 7.88
N SER A 748 -38.99 9.78 6.66
CA SER A 748 -39.76 10.99 6.37
C SER A 748 -41.24 10.90 6.79
N GLU A 749 -41.78 9.72 7.04
CA GLU A 749 -43.12 9.50 7.61
C GLU A 749 -43.18 9.91 9.09
N TYR A 750 -42.05 9.90 9.80
CA TYR A 750 -41.97 10.24 11.22
C TYR A 750 -41.41 11.65 11.47
N TYR A 751 -40.49 12.14 10.62
CA TYR A 751 -39.84 13.43 10.80
C TYR A 751 -39.67 14.21 9.50
N PRO A 752 -39.82 15.57 9.54
CA PRO A 752 -39.50 16.39 8.39
C PRO A 752 -38.06 16.16 7.92
N THR A 753 -37.92 15.76 6.67
CA THR A 753 -36.64 15.33 6.10
C THR A 753 -36.30 16.14 4.85
N VAL A 754 -35.07 16.61 4.75
CA VAL A 754 -34.46 17.16 3.54
C VAL A 754 -33.54 16.09 2.98
N ALA A 755 -33.92 15.52 1.83
CA ALA A 755 -33.20 14.38 1.24
C ALA A 755 -32.42 14.78 -0.02
N PHE A 756 -31.16 14.49 -0.02
CA PHE A 756 -30.30 14.52 -1.20
C PHE A 756 -30.16 13.08 -1.73
N LYS A 757 -30.57 12.89 -2.99
CA LYS A 757 -30.66 11.58 -3.62
C LYS A 757 -29.85 11.55 -4.91
N LYS A 758 -29.43 10.36 -5.32
CA LYS A 758 -28.71 10.16 -6.58
C LYS A 758 -27.54 11.15 -6.71
N ASP A 759 -27.41 11.81 -7.85
CA ASP A 759 -26.30 12.74 -8.12
C ASP A 759 -26.24 13.94 -7.18
N ASP A 760 -27.36 14.35 -6.59
CA ASP A 760 -27.39 15.42 -5.58
C ASP A 760 -26.81 14.96 -4.24
N ALA A 761 -26.74 13.66 -3.99
CA ALA A 761 -26.08 13.12 -2.81
C ALA A 761 -24.55 13.14 -3.00
N SER A 762 -23.97 14.32 -3.06
CA SER A 762 -22.56 14.61 -3.31
C SER A 762 -21.83 15.08 -2.05
N VAL A 763 -20.51 14.91 -2.02
CA VAL A 763 -19.63 15.43 -0.96
C VAL A 763 -19.81 16.94 -0.79
N LYS A 764 -19.91 17.67 -1.89
CA LYS A 764 -20.08 19.12 -1.90
C LYS A 764 -21.35 19.56 -1.17
N ASN A 765 -22.50 18.92 -1.47
CA ASN A 765 -23.75 19.21 -0.80
C ASN A 765 -23.71 18.81 0.68
N PHE A 766 -23.04 17.71 1.00
CA PHE A 766 -22.87 17.31 2.39
C PHE A 766 -22.06 18.34 3.19
N ILE A 767 -20.88 18.72 2.70
CA ILE A 767 -20.04 19.73 3.37
C ILE A 767 -20.78 21.06 3.59
N LYS A 768 -21.57 21.47 2.62
CA LYS A 768 -22.34 22.72 2.68
C LYS A 768 -23.46 22.66 3.70
N GLU A 769 -24.20 21.56 3.74
CA GLU A 769 -25.48 21.49 4.49
C GLU A 769 -25.30 20.92 5.90
N ALA A 770 -24.40 19.93 6.12
CA ALA A 770 -24.28 19.20 7.39
C ALA A 770 -24.10 20.10 8.63
N PRO A 771 -23.34 21.22 8.61
CA PRO A 771 -23.17 22.07 9.79
C PRO A 771 -24.48 22.79 10.26
N ALA A 772 -25.52 22.79 9.44
CA ALA A 772 -26.77 23.52 9.72
C ALA A 772 -27.90 22.66 10.30
N TYR A 773 -27.73 21.34 10.35
CA TYR A 773 -28.81 20.42 10.74
C TYR A 773 -28.54 19.77 12.09
N GLU A 774 -29.63 19.58 12.84
CA GLU A 774 -29.59 18.91 14.15
C GLU A 774 -29.49 17.38 14.02
N TRP A 775 -30.04 16.83 12.95
CA TRP A 775 -30.00 15.39 12.69
C TRP A 775 -29.49 15.10 11.28
N ILE A 776 -28.61 14.15 11.17
CA ILE A 776 -28.01 13.72 9.90
C ILE A 776 -28.20 12.22 9.76
N HIS A 777 -28.69 11.79 8.60
CA HIS A 777 -28.87 10.38 8.24
C HIS A 777 -28.15 10.07 6.93
N LEU A 778 -27.20 9.12 6.96
CA LEU A 778 -26.37 8.77 5.82
C LEU A 778 -26.61 7.30 5.42
N ALA A 779 -27.46 7.08 4.41
CA ALA A 779 -27.71 5.76 3.81
C ALA A 779 -26.78 5.57 2.61
N THR A 780 -25.50 5.25 2.88
CA THR A 780 -24.45 5.19 1.88
C THR A 780 -23.46 4.06 2.15
N HIS A 781 -22.46 3.90 1.30
CA HIS A 781 -21.31 3.04 1.58
C HIS A 781 -20.29 3.75 2.46
N SER A 782 -19.61 2.95 3.27
CA SER A 782 -18.38 3.36 3.94
C SER A 782 -17.29 2.32 3.73
N ASP A 783 -16.07 2.78 3.60
CA ASP A 783 -14.91 1.92 3.57
C ASP A 783 -13.96 2.29 4.72
N PRO A 784 -13.86 1.44 5.76
CA PRO A 784 -13.03 1.73 6.92
C PRO A 784 -11.53 1.65 6.62
N ASN A 785 -11.16 1.06 5.48
CA ASN A 785 -9.78 0.84 5.10
C ASN A 785 -9.32 1.78 3.97
N LEU A 786 -10.22 2.57 3.41
CA LEU A 786 -9.87 3.53 2.37
C LEU A 786 -9.03 4.63 3.02
N ASN A 787 -7.74 4.61 2.70
CA ASN A 787 -6.70 5.40 3.33
C ASN A 787 -6.67 5.18 4.86
N SER A 788 -6.13 4.02 5.26
CA SER A 788 -6.13 3.53 6.65
C SER A 788 -5.49 4.51 7.65
N GLU A 789 -4.61 5.40 7.19
CA GLU A 789 -4.02 6.47 8.01
C GLU A 789 -5.04 7.57 8.32
N GLU A 790 -6.10 7.71 7.54
CA GLU A 790 -7.11 8.76 7.68
C GLU A 790 -8.40 8.29 8.37
N GLY A 791 -8.51 7.02 8.76
CA GLY A 791 -9.62 6.50 9.59
C GLY A 791 -10.86 6.10 8.79
N GLY A 792 -10.73 5.82 7.48
CA GLY A 792 -11.82 5.40 6.60
C GLY A 792 -12.53 6.56 5.89
N ALA A 793 -13.49 6.22 5.04
CA ALA A 793 -14.20 7.18 4.21
C ALA A 793 -15.68 6.85 3.99
N LEU A 794 -16.49 7.87 3.77
CA LEU A 794 -17.85 7.79 3.26
C LEU A 794 -17.85 7.96 1.73
N ILE A 795 -18.71 7.21 1.07
CA ILE A 795 -18.79 7.18 -0.38
C ILE A 795 -20.06 7.86 -0.83
N PHE A 796 -19.94 8.87 -1.67
CA PHE A 796 -21.04 9.63 -2.25
C PHE A 796 -21.16 9.32 -3.75
N SER A 797 -22.23 9.83 -4.39
CA SER A 797 -22.43 9.67 -5.84
C SER A 797 -21.25 10.19 -6.64
N GLU A 798 -20.86 9.43 -7.66
CA GLU A 798 -19.79 9.79 -8.59
C GLU A 798 -20.38 10.65 -9.70
N ASN A 799 -19.93 11.90 -9.81
CA ASN A 799 -20.29 12.77 -10.94
C ASN A 799 -19.09 12.85 -11.90
N ILE A 800 -19.05 11.92 -12.85
CA ILE A 800 -17.95 11.78 -13.82
C ILE A 800 -17.77 13.04 -14.67
N HIS A 801 -18.86 13.78 -14.93
CA HIS A 801 -18.85 14.96 -15.80
C HIS A 801 -18.35 16.24 -15.10
N LYS A 802 -18.38 16.30 -13.76
CA LYS A 802 -18.04 17.50 -12.99
C LYS A 802 -16.69 17.44 -12.27
N ASN A 803 -15.99 16.31 -12.32
CA ASN A 803 -14.70 16.09 -11.63
C ASN A 803 -14.74 16.50 -10.12
N GLU A 804 -15.91 16.34 -9.47
CA GLU A 804 -16.11 16.66 -8.06
C GLU A 804 -15.69 15.47 -7.17
N PRO A 805 -15.19 15.72 -5.93
CA PRO A 805 -14.88 14.66 -4.99
C PRO A 805 -16.14 13.83 -4.68
N SER A 806 -15.99 12.51 -4.71
CA SER A 806 -17.08 11.57 -4.41
C SER A 806 -16.76 10.68 -3.20
N ILE A 807 -15.63 10.91 -2.54
CA ILE A 807 -15.16 10.25 -1.33
C ILE A 807 -14.89 11.33 -0.29
N LEU A 808 -15.40 11.13 0.92
CA LEU A 808 -15.19 12.02 2.06
C LEU A 808 -14.45 11.24 3.16
N TYR A 809 -13.22 11.62 3.43
CA TYR A 809 -12.37 10.95 4.42
C TYR A 809 -12.70 11.40 5.86
N ALA A 810 -12.41 10.51 6.82
CA ALA A 810 -12.67 10.78 8.24
C ALA A 810 -11.96 12.05 8.75
N ASN A 811 -10.73 12.31 8.30
CA ASN A 811 -9.98 13.52 8.64
C ASN A 811 -10.63 14.82 8.11
N GLU A 812 -11.30 14.76 6.95
CA GLU A 812 -12.04 15.89 6.40
C GLU A 812 -13.31 16.15 7.22
N ILE A 813 -14.01 15.07 7.65
CA ILE A 813 -15.20 15.17 8.52
C ILE A 813 -14.86 15.92 9.81
N ILE A 814 -13.72 15.62 10.45
CA ILE A 814 -13.29 16.28 11.70
C ILE A 814 -13.24 17.81 11.55
N SER A 815 -12.90 18.31 10.37
CA SER A 815 -12.78 19.76 10.12
C SER A 815 -14.11 20.47 9.86
N LEU A 816 -15.23 19.73 9.66
CA LEU A 816 -16.52 20.31 9.23
C LEU A 816 -17.32 21.02 10.33
N LYS A 817 -16.89 20.97 11.60
CA LYS A 817 -17.61 21.59 12.74
C LYS A 817 -19.09 21.19 12.81
N ILE A 818 -19.35 19.88 12.68
CA ILE A 818 -20.70 19.31 12.75
C ILE A 818 -21.18 19.36 14.21
N ARG A 819 -22.36 19.92 14.43
CA ARG A 819 -22.95 20.11 15.78
C ARG A 819 -24.27 19.36 15.91
N ALA A 820 -24.45 18.31 15.14
CA ALA A 820 -25.67 17.52 15.14
C ALA A 820 -25.90 16.85 16.52
N ASN A 821 -27.15 16.83 16.96
CA ASN A 821 -27.55 16.04 18.13
C ASN A 821 -27.45 14.54 17.87
N LEU A 822 -27.77 14.12 16.64
CA LEU A 822 -27.72 12.74 16.20
C LEU A 822 -27.21 12.62 14.78
N VAL A 823 -26.19 11.80 14.57
CA VAL A 823 -25.75 11.31 13.26
C VAL A 823 -26.07 9.82 13.19
N VAL A 824 -26.77 9.38 12.16
CA VAL A 824 -27.03 7.97 11.89
C VAL A 824 -26.24 7.54 10.65
N LEU A 825 -25.31 6.64 10.84
CA LEU A 825 -24.51 6.05 9.80
C LEU A 825 -25.13 4.70 9.40
N SER A 826 -26.12 4.76 8.51
CA SER A 826 -26.72 3.58 7.87
C SER A 826 -25.80 3.09 6.75
N ALA A 827 -24.53 2.93 7.09
CA ALA A 827 -23.44 2.56 6.21
C ALA A 827 -22.71 1.33 6.77
N CYS A 828 -22.18 0.50 5.90
CA CYS A 828 -21.54 -0.74 6.31
C CYS A 828 -20.22 -0.49 7.03
N GLN A 829 -20.02 -1.07 8.22
CA GLN A 829 -18.74 -1.03 8.97
C GLN A 829 -18.26 0.38 9.36
N SER A 830 -19.14 1.34 9.49
CA SER A 830 -18.78 2.75 9.77
C SER A 830 -18.17 2.97 11.17
N SER A 831 -18.29 2.00 12.08
CA SER A 831 -17.60 1.99 13.38
C SER A 831 -16.27 1.24 13.38
N ILE A 832 -15.97 0.50 12.30
CA ILE A 832 -14.68 -0.19 12.15
C ILE A 832 -13.73 0.74 11.42
N GLY A 833 -12.69 1.13 12.10
CA GLY A 833 -11.48 1.71 11.52
C GLY A 833 -10.31 0.79 11.83
N GLN A 834 -9.10 1.23 11.57
CA GLN A 834 -7.95 0.57 12.15
C GLN A 834 -8.04 0.73 13.67
N TYR A 835 -8.05 -0.42 14.36
CA TYR A 835 -7.87 -0.43 15.80
C TYR A 835 -6.44 0.03 16.07
N THR A 836 -6.32 1.20 16.66
CA THR A 836 -5.08 1.64 17.27
C THR A 836 -5.22 1.50 18.79
N PRO A 837 -4.26 0.89 19.47
CA PRO A 837 -4.34 0.68 20.91
C PRO A 837 -4.63 1.94 21.74
N THR A 838 -4.49 3.11 21.14
CA THR A 838 -4.54 4.43 21.78
C THR A 838 -5.80 5.20 21.60
N GLN A 839 -6.41 5.09 20.41
CA GLN A 839 -7.55 5.94 20.04
C GLN A 839 -8.85 5.15 20.03
N GLY A 840 -8.78 3.85 20.42
CA GLY A 840 -9.87 2.97 20.15
C GLY A 840 -10.02 2.78 18.63
N MET A 841 -11.23 2.69 18.16
CA MET A 841 -11.52 2.63 16.75
C MET A 841 -11.41 4.02 16.13
N ASN A 842 -10.33 4.31 15.40
CA ASN A 842 -10.26 5.49 14.55
C ASN A 842 -11.22 5.26 13.36
N SER A 843 -12.47 5.61 13.57
CA SER A 843 -13.58 5.30 12.67
C SER A 843 -14.28 6.57 12.20
N ILE A 844 -15.06 6.44 11.14
CA ILE A 844 -15.93 7.50 10.63
C ILE A 844 -16.87 8.01 11.75
N ALA A 845 -17.39 7.12 12.57
CA ALA A 845 -18.22 7.48 13.72
C ALA A 845 -17.47 8.38 14.70
N GLN A 846 -16.22 8.05 15.01
CA GLN A 846 -15.37 8.87 15.87
C GLN A 846 -15.06 10.24 15.23
N ALA A 847 -14.88 10.27 13.90
CA ALA A 847 -14.66 11.52 13.17
C ALA A 847 -15.85 12.48 13.32
N PHE A 848 -17.09 11.99 13.27
CA PHE A 848 -18.27 12.81 13.53
C PHE A 848 -18.33 13.33 14.98
N LEU A 849 -18.01 12.51 15.95
CA LEU A 849 -17.94 12.95 17.34
C LEU A 849 -16.85 14.01 17.52
N ASN A 850 -15.69 13.83 16.90
CA ASN A 850 -14.61 14.81 16.92
C ASN A 850 -14.95 16.12 16.17
N ALA A 851 -15.83 16.05 15.15
CA ALA A 851 -16.37 17.20 14.44
C ALA A 851 -17.39 17.99 15.28
N GLY A 852 -17.87 17.40 16.41
CA GLY A 852 -18.78 18.04 17.36
C GLY A 852 -20.19 17.45 17.40
N ALA A 853 -20.46 16.33 16.74
CA ALA A 853 -21.73 15.61 16.91
C ALA A 853 -21.86 15.09 18.35
N GLN A 854 -23.07 15.17 18.93
CA GLN A 854 -23.30 14.73 20.30
C GLN A 854 -23.41 13.21 20.40
N SER A 855 -24.01 12.58 19.40
CA SER A 855 -24.15 11.13 19.34
C SER A 855 -24.15 10.62 17.91
N VAL A 856 -23.67 9.38 17.76
CA VAL A 856 -23.62 8.68 16.50
C VAL A 856 -24.19 7.28 16.68
N VAL A 857 -25.16 6.90 15.83
CA VAL A 857 -25.55 5.50 15.64
C VAL A 857 -24.76 4.93 14.47
N THR A 858 -24.10 3.82 14.66
CA THR A 858 -23.16 3.25 13.69
C THR A 858 -23.18 1.71 13.75
N SER A 859 -22.56 1.04 12.77
CA SER A 859 -22.53 -0.43 12.71
C SER A 859 -21.12 -1.02 12.88
N LEU A 860 -21.01 -2.14 13.61
CA LEU A 860 -19.78 -2.91 13.84
C LEU A 860 -19.40 -3.86 12.69
N TRP A 861 -20.33 -4.22 11.83
CA TRP A 861 -20.12 -5.02 10.62
C TRP A 861 -21.19 -4.75 9.57
N GLN A 862 -20.94 -5.25 8.37
CA GLN A 862 -21.86 -5.11 7.26
C GLN A 862 -23.12 -5.93 7.50
N VAL A 863 -24.28 -5.30 7.42
CA VAL A 863 -25.62 -5.90 7.41
C VAL A 863 -26.20 -5.74 6.01
N ASP A 864 -27.09 -6.63 5.60
CA ASP A 864 -27.76 -6.45 4.30
C ASP A 864 -28.66 -5.21 4.30
N ASP A 865 -28.72 -4.57 3.14
CA ASP A 865 -29.42 -3.29 2.92
C ASP A 865 -30.91 -3.31 3.36
N ARG A 866 -31.61 -4.41 3.09
CA ARG A 866 -33.04 -4.56 3.47
C ARG A 866 -33.23 -4.61 4.99
N SER A 867 -32.40 -5.36 5.69
CA SER A 867 -32.50 -5.48 7.17
C SER A 867 -32.07 -4.20 7.85
N THR A 868 -31.12 -3.47 7.28
CA THR A 868 -30.70 -2.15 7.74
C THR A 868 -31.83 -1.15 7.62
N ALA A 869 -32.50 -1.06 6.46
CA ALA A 869 -33.66 -0.19 6.26
C ALA A 869 -34.79 -0.51 7.25
N GLN A 870 -35.08 -1.79 7.51
CA GLN A 870 -36.07 -2.19 8.51
C GLN A 870 -35.66 -1.79 9.94
N PHE A 871 -34.39 -1.94 10.28
CA PHE A 871 -33.86 -1.54 11.59
C PHE A 871 -34.04 -0.02 11.80
N MET A 872 -33.70 0.78 10.80
CA MET A 872 -33.77 2.25 10.87
C MET A 872 -35.23 2.72 10.93
N GLU A 873 -36.14 2.12 10.17
CA GLU A 873 -37.58 2.40 10.27
C GLU A 873 -38.08 2.22 11.73
N ILE A 874 -37.77 1.11 12.37
CA ILE A 874 -38.18 0.81 13.74
C ILE A 874 -37.50 1.77 14.74
N PHE A 875 -36.23 2.13 14.51
CA PHE A 875 -35.49 3.04 15.36
C PHE A 875 -36.12 4.44 15.36
N TYR A 876 -36.43 5.01 14.17
CA TYR A 876 -37.05 6.30 14.05
C TYR A 876 -38.51 6.30 14.53
N TYR A 877 -39.21 5.17 14.40
CA TYR A 877 -40.54 5.01 15.01
C TYR A 877 -40.48 5.18 16.54
N TYR A 878 -39.53 4.51 17.22
CA TYR A 878 -39.42 4.68 18.68
C TYR A 878 -38.95 6.08 19.07
N LEU A 879 -38.08 6.72 18.30
CA LEU A 879 -37.70 8.10 18.50
C LEU A 879 -38.94 9.05 18.40
N SER A 880 -39.80 8.82 17.41
CA SER A 880 -41.04 9.63 17.24
C SER A 880 -42.03 9.46 18.37
N LYS A 881 -41.93 8.41 19.17
CA LYS A 881 -42.73 8.20 20.39
C LYS A 881 -42.12 8.87 21.62
N GLY A 882 -41.07 9.68 21.47
CA GLY A 882 -40.45 10.42 22.55
C GLY A 882 -39.46 9.61 23.38
N TYR A 883 -39.05 8.44 22.95
CA TYR A 883 -37.98 7.67 23.66
C TYR A 883 -36.61 8.30 23.43
N THR A 884 -35.77 8.28 24.47
CA THR A 884 -34.37 8.68 24.36
C THR A 884 -33.63 7.79 23.36
N LYS A 885 -32.53 8.28 22.78
CA LYS A 885 -31.75 7.58 21.72
C LYS A 885 -31.35 6.15 22.12
N ASN A 886 -30.87 5.94 23.36
CA ASN A 886 -30.48 4.63 23.85
C ASN A 886 -31.70 3.69 24.10
N LYS A 887 -32.83 4.22 24.57
CA LYS A 887 -34.08 3.47 24.74
C LYS A 887 -34.70 3.07 23.39
N ALA A 888 -34.74 4.01 22.44
CA ALA A 888 -35.21 3.73 21.10
C ALA A 888 -34.36 2.61 20.44
N LEU A 889 -33.03 2.66 20.58
CA LEU A 889 -32.14 1.62 20.08
C LEU A 889 -32.40 0.26 20.79
N GLN A 890 -32.58 0.27 22.11
CA GLN A 890 -32.91 -0.92 22.89
C GLN A 890 -34.20 -1.56 22.38
N PHE A 891 -35.27 -0.79 22.22
CA PHE A 891 -36.56 -1.32 21.77
C PHE A 891 -36.49 -1.83 20.33
N THR A 892 -35.75 -1.16 19.46
CA THR A 892 -35.48 -1.60 18.09
C THR A 892 -34.81 -2.97 18.09
N LYS A 893 -33.74 -3.14 18.87
CA LYS A 893 -33.05 -4.41 18.99
C LYS A 893 -33.95 -5.50 19.58
N LYS A 894 -34.70 -5.19 20.62
CA LYS A 894 -35.68 -6.15 21.20
C LYS A 894 -36.74 -6.60 20.20
N LYS A 895 -37.23 -5.68 19.36
CA LYS A 895 -38.18 -6.00 18.29
C LYS A 895 -37.60 -6.92 17.23
N MET A 896 -36.29 -6.82 17.00
CA MET A 896 -35.58 -7.65 16.03
C MET A 896 -34.87 -8.88 16.61
N MET A 897 -34.99 -9.16 17.90
CA MET A 897 -34.32 -10.29 18.57
C MET A 897 -34.77 -11.68 18.09
N ASN A 898 -35.95 -11.78 17.43
CA ASN A 898 -36.38 -12.99 16.74
C ASN A 898 -35.48 -13.34 15.54
N LYS A 899 -34.73 -12.39 15.02
CA LYS A 899 -33.68 -12.58 14.01
C LYS A 899 -32.33 -12.92 14.67
N MET A 900 -31.41 -13.44 13.87
CA MET A 900 -30.03 -13.69 14.32
C MET A 900 -29.34 -12.41 14.80
N PRO A 901 -28.42 -12.49 15.76
CA PRO A 901 -27.64 -11.34 16.24
C PRO A 901 -26.92 -10.58 15.12
N TYR A 902 -26.61 -11.23 14.02
CA TYR A 902 -26.05 -10.63 12.81
C TYR A 902 -26.80 -9.37 12.36
N TYR A 903 -28.15 -9.36 12.44
CA TYR A 903 -29.02 -8.32 11.90
C TYR A 903 -29.24 -7.13 12.83
N TRP A 904 -29.06 -7.28 14.15
CA TRP A 904 -29.41 -6.23 15.12
C TRP A 904 -28.25 -5.86 16.07
N ALA A 905 -27.35 -6.80 16.35
CA ALA A 905 -26.28 -6.54 17.31
C ALA A 905 -25.23 -5.50 16.85
N PRO A 906 -24.93 -5.34 15.53
CA PRO A 906 -23.88 -4.42 15.12
C PRO A 906 -24.19 -2.94 15.34
N PHE A 907 -25.47 -2.55 15.43
CA PHE A 907 -25.83 -1.15 15.59
C PHE A 907 -25.58 -0.69 17.02
N ILE A 908 -24.67 0.24 17.23
CA ILE A 908 -24.31 0.78 18.55
C ILE A 908 -24.54 2.30 18.59
N LEU A 909 -24.87 2.81 19.78
CA LEU A 909 -24.95 4.23 20.04
C LEU A 909 -23.68 4.71 20.74
N MET A 910 -22.99 5.64 20.12
CA MET A 910 -21.82 6.32 20.66
C MET A 910 -22.18 7.74 21.08
N GLY A 911 -21.68 8.18 22.25
CA GLY A 911 -21.87 9.54 22.74
C GLY A 911 -23.08 9.70 23.65
N GLU A 912 -23.76 10.87 23.58
CA GLU A 912 -24.86 11.24 24.51
C GLU A 912 -26.12 10.39 24.29
N THR A 913 -26.72 9.99 25.39
CA THR A 913 -27.89 9.11 25.45
C THR A 913 -29.23 9.86 25.64
N GLY A 914 -29.19 11.18 25.81
CA GLY A 914 -30.35 12.01 26.17
C GLY A 914 -31.45 12.09 25.14
N ASP A 915 -32.40 12.97 25.44
CA ASP A 915 -33.50 13.26 24.53
C ASP A 915 -33.00 13.91 23.24
N ILE A 916 -33.83 13.84 22.24
CA ILE A 916 -33.57 14.39 20.92
C ILE A 916 -33.84 15.89 20.90
#